data_e7586b9c590011eb71c784a5dc30a017
#
_entry.id   e7586b9c590011eb71c784a5dc30a017
#
_cell.length_a   1.000
_cell.length_b   1.000
_cell.length_c   1.000
_cell.angle_alpha   90.00
_cell.angle_beta   90.00
_cell.angle_gamma   90.00
#
_symmetry.space_group_name_H-M   'P 1'
#
loop_
_entity.id
_entity.type
_entity.pdbx_description
1 polymer ?
#
loop_
_entity_poly.entity_id
_entity_poly.type
_entity_poly.pdbx_seq_one_letter_code
_entity_poly.pdbx_strand_id
1 'polypeptide(L)'
;MKLSIFLTASFLACALSVSLSGAPSDIRVLQLNIWQEGTMVPGGEDAIADAIAESGADIVFLEEIRNYGGRRFIPRIAGKTAGKGIRMHWHDSSSDCGILSRYPVAEDSIYSGPGSVHKCKIIMGRDTISAYSVHLDYTHYACYLPRGYDGVSWKKLGAPVTSEEEILRQNNASTRIPVLSRVIEDAAKEISRGNDVIICGDFNEPSADDWTIATAGTADHNGVSVRWPCSTLLKEAGFLDTYREIHPDPVTHPGYTYPSDNESVDPGKLTWAPDADERDRIDFIWYYPGGRLTAVNAAILGPESSIARGCRQPETSSDIFIKPGKVWPSDHKGVIADFKYKSGPGPGNFGLAEIWSDGMVIQRDTRILVEGTGRKGSRIKVNLGGHSRSTKVGPDGKWSVTMPPLPAGTGYEMTLTSGKKTFTIKDIAVGEVWMCSGQSNMEFKLAGCDTASEDLKNADDSGLRLFNMLSPLTTYGVKWTEEQTRDVNAYRYYNPTKWEKSSRNSAARFSAVAWHFGKMLRDSLNVPVGLICNAVGGSTAESWMPMDAIRDSLPVLEHGWDTSSLAMEWARDRAAFNMTNSRAAVKRHPFKPAYLFDVGIRPHRHFPVRGAIWYQGESNAENIPAHETMFRTLVKSWRDWWGNPEMPFLAVQLSSIERPTWPEFRDSQRRLADSIEGCSIAVSSDLGHPTDVHPRAKKPVGRRLAMIALRDVYGFDIPGHSPSPLSATMKDGKIIIRFDNAVGLTTPEGESLRGFSVLTDDGEMTDISARITGLSEVTADCPHNNVKAILYGWKPYTDANLYGNGGLPVSTFKLYVNEQ
;
A
#
# COMPACT_ATOMS: atom_id res chain seq x y z
N MET A 1 -33.03 -14.70 -80.01
CA MET A 1 -33.05 -15.25 -78.72
C MET A 1 -31.58 -15.43 -78.23
N LYS A 2 -31.02 -14.40 -77.61
CA LYS A 2 -29.65 -14.46 -77.04
C LYS A 2 -29.75 -14.17 -75.54
N LEU A 3 -29.40 -15.14 -74.77
CA LEU A 3 -29.36 -15.08 -73.31
C LEU A 3 -27.97 -14.51 -72.86
N SER A 4 -27.94 -13.34 -72.25
CA SER A 4 -26.77 -12.74 -71.70
C SER A 4 -26.70 -13.12 -70.23
N ILE A 5 -25.63 -13.82 -69.84
CA ILE A 5 -25.32 -14.16 -68.45
C ILE A 5 -24.44 -13.03 -67.90
N PHE A 6 -24.95 -12.29 -66.90
CA PHE A 6 -24.17 -11.36 -66.08
C PHE A 6 -23.55 -12.13 -64.93
N LEU A 7 -22.21 -12.24 -64.90
CA LEU A 7 -21.45 -12.64 -63.74
C LEU A 7 -21.26 -11.42 -62.81
N THR A 8 -21.92 -11.37 -61.70
CA THR A 8 -21.61 -10.45 -60.59
C THR A 8 -20.56 -11.06 -59.71
N ALA A 9 -19.35 -10.50 -59.71
CA ALA A 9 -18.31 -10.81 -58.80
C ALA A 9 -18.58 -10.11 -57.46
N SER A 10 -19.01 -10.88 -56.44
CA SER A 10 -19.10 -10.39 -55.05
C SER A 10 -17.73 -10.36 -54.44
N PHE A 11 -17.16 -9.15 -54.28
CA PHE A 11 -16.03 -8.94 -53.39
C PHE A 11 -16.48 -9.11 -51.95
N LEU A 12 -16.15 -10.23 -51.34
CA LEU A 12 -16.28 -10.47 -49.90
C LEU A 12 -15.14 -9.73 -49.18
N ALA A 13 -15.38 -8.47 -48.75
CA ALA A 13 -14.49 -7.75 -47.86
C ALA A 13 -14.57 -8.42 -46.50
N CYS A 14 -13.59 -9.28 -46.24
CA CYS A 14 -13.36 -9.83 -44.89
C CYS A 14 -12.84 -8.69 -44.00
N ALA A 15 -13.74 -7.92 -43.41
CA ALA A 15 -13.40 -7.02 -42.30
C ALA A 15 -13.03 -7.87 -41.12
N LEU A 16 -11.72 -8.10 -40.90
CA LEU A 16 -11.20 -8.57 -39.62
C LEU A 16 -11.52 -7.50 -38.57
N SER A 17 -12.66 -7.69 -37.91
CA SER A 17 -12.96 -7.02 -36.67
C SER A 17 -11.98 -7.52 -35.62
N VAL A 18 -10.90 -6.77 -35.40
CA VAL A 18 -10.07 -6.93 -34.21
C VAL A 18 -10.96 -6.61 -33.02
N SER A 19 -11.48 -7.63 -32.40
CA SER A 19 -12.12 -7.54 -31.09
C SER A 19 -11.04 -7.02 -30.13
N LEU A 20 -11.15 -5.76 -29.72
CA LEU A 20 -10.42 -5.25 -28.57
C LEU A 20 -10.99 -5.97 -27.35
N SER A 21 -10.43 -7.14 -27.04
CA SER A 21 -10.63 -7.85 -25.80
C SER A 21 -10.18 -6.95 -24.65
N GLY A 22 -10.82 -7.04 -23.48
CA GLY A 22 -10.34 -6.45 -22.23
C GLY A 22 -8.89 -6.84 -21.96
N ALA A 23 -8.24 -6.21 -20.96
CA ALA A 23 -6.89 -6.59 -20.59
C ALA A 23 -6.80 -8.13 -20.44
N PRO A 24 -5.71 -8.76 -20.91
CA PRO A 24 -5.58 -10.21 -20.86
C PRO A 24 -5.61 -10.71 -19.42
N SER A 25 -6.04 -11.95 -19.22
CA SER A 25 -5.93 -12.60 -17.91
C SER A 25 -4.52 -13.06 -17.60
N ASP A 26 -3.71 -13.23 -18.64
CA ASP A 26 -2.35 -13.77 -18.57
C ASP A 26 -1.40 -12.91 -19.41
N ILE A 27 -0.20 -12.68 -18.90
CA ILE A 27 0.87 -11.95 -19.58
C ILE A 27 2.13 -12.79 -19.48
N ARG A 28 2.77 -13.04 -20.62
CA ARG A 28 4.10 -13.66 -20.67
C ARG A 28 5.16 -12.59 -20.92
N VAL A 29 6.20 -12.62 -20.09
CA VAL A 29 7.36 -11.73 -20.16
C VAL A 29 8.58 -12.55 -20.52
N LEU A 30 9.40 -12.03 -21.44
CA LEU A 30 10.72 -12.56 -21.80
C LEU A 30 11.76 -11.48 -21.51
N GLN A 31 12.84 -11.87 -20.86
CA GLN A 31 14.10 -11.13 -20.79
C GLN A 31 15.18 -11.93 -21.51
N LEU A 32 16.03 -11.27 -22.33
CA LEU A 32 17.12 -11.90 -23.07
C LEU A 32 18.22 -10.89 -23.40
N ASN A 33 19.43 -11.12 -22.90
CA ASN A 33 20.65 -10.51 -23.45
C ASN A 33 20.94 -11.17 -24.83
N ILE A 34 21.06 -10.36 -25.87
CA ILE A 34 21.12 -10.81 -27.27
C ILE A 34 22.53 -10.82 -27.87
N TRP A 35 23.54 -10.75 -27.00
CA TRP A 35 24.95 -10.81 -27.39
C TRP A 35 25.28 -9.96 -28.64
N GLN A 36 25.31 -8.63 -28.45
CA GLN A 36 25.65 -7.66 -29.49
C GLN A 36 24.74 -7.78 -30.75
N GLU A 37 23.42 -7.75 -30.56
CA GLU A 37 22.42 -7.90 -31.63
C GLU A 37 22.52 -9.26 -32.39
N GLY A 38 23.04 -10.31 -31.75
CA GLY A 38 23.24 -11.62 -32.38
C GLY A 38 24.34 -11.63 -33.46
N THR A 39 25.16 -10.57 -33.54
CA THR A 39 26.22 -10.48 -34.57
C THR A 39 27.35 -11.48 -34.39
N MET A 40 27.46 -12.05 -33.18
CA MET A 40 28.45 -13.07 -32.83
C MET A 40 28.07 -14.47 -33.37
N VAL A 41 26.86 -14.64 -33.86
CA VAL A 41 26.31 -15.90 -34.35
C VAL A 41 25.84 -15.75 -35.81
N PRO A 42 26.21 -16.66 -36.73
CA PRO A 42 25.67 -16.66 -38.09
C PRO A 42 24.15 -16.77 -38.09
N GLY A 43 23.45 -15.76 -38.67
CA GLY A 43 21.98 -15.70 -38.67
C GLY A 43 21.37 -15.28 -37.34
N GLY A 44 22.14 -14.74 -36.37
CA GLY A 44 21.73 -14.43 -35.03
C GLY A 44 20.57 -13.41 -34.93
N GLU A 45 20.52 -12.40 -35.81
CA GLU A 45 19.38 -11.46 -35.83
C GLU A 45 18.05 -12.16 -36.17
N ASP A 46 18.06 -13.10 -37.10
CA ASP A 46 16.85 -13.91 -37.42
C ASP A 46 16.52 -14.88 -36.29
N ALA A 47 17.55 -15.45 -35.65
CA ALA A 47 17.39 -16.34 -34.50
C ALA A 47 16.81 -15.60 -33.27
N ILE A 48 17.16 -14.32 -33.06
CA ILE A 48 16.49 -13.47 -32.02
C ILE A 48 15.00 -13.33 -32.32
N ALA A 49 14.64 -13.05 -33.59
CA ALA A 49 13.24 -12.97 -33.97
C ALA A 49 12.49 -14.29 -33.83
N ASP A 50 13.17 -15.44 -34.06
CA ASP A 50 12.62 -16.79 -33.83
C ASP A 50 12.42 -17.04 -32.33
N ALA A 51 13.42 -16.77 -31.50
CA ALA A 51 13.32 -16.90 -30.06
C ALA A 51 12.16 -16.07 -29.45
N ILE A 52 11.99 -14.82 -29.87
CA ILE A 52 10.87 -13.97 -29.48
C ILE A 52 9.53 -14.60 -29.92
N ALA A 53 9.44 -15.08 -31.15
CA ALA A 53 8.22 -15.68 -31.69
C ALA A 53 7.86 -17.00 -30.96
N GLU A 54 8.83 -17.86 -30.76
CA GLU A 54 8.67 -19.18 -30.13
C GLU A 54 8.38 -19.07 -28.61
N SER A 55 8.92 -18.04 -27.95
CA SER A 55 8.63 -17.78 -26.52
C SER A 55 7.15 -17.50 -26.25
N GLY A 56 6.44 -16.99 -27.27
CA GLY A 56 5.06 -16.54 -27.13
C GLY A 56 4.90 -15.30 -26.22
N ALA A 57 5.98 -14.58 -25.94
CA ALA A 57 5.98 -13.45 -25.02
C ALA A 57 5.11 -12.28 -25.51
N ASP A 58 4.44 -11.64 -24.57
CA ASP A 58 3.65 -10.42 -24.75
C ASP A 58 4.49 -9.17 -24.55
N ILE A 59 5.50 -9.25 -23.65
CA ILE A 59 6.45 -8.19 -23.35
C ILE A 59 7.85 -8.79 -23.40
N VAL A 60 8.77 -8.13 -24.10
CA VAL A 60 10.14 -8.60 -24.33
C VAL A 60 11.13 -7.52 -23.92
N PHE A 61 12.10 -7.88 -23.13
CA PHE A 61 13.22 -7.05 -22.71
C PHE A 61 14.49 -7.60 -23.35
N LEU A 62 15.26 -6.71 -23.98
CA LEU A 62 16.46 -7.06 -24.72
C LEU A 62 17.62 -6.19 -24.24
N GLU A 63 18.77 -6.78 -24.00
CA GLU A 63 20.02 -6.13 -23.65
C GLU A 63 21.08 -6.38 -24.73
N GLU A 64 22.12 -5.54 -24.77
CA GLU A 64 23.17 -5.52 -25.77
C GLU A 64 22.74 -5.05 -27.17
N ILE A 65 21.90 -4.02 -27.22
CA ILE A 65 21.56 -3.29 -28.44
C ILE A 65 22.68 -2.29 -28.73
N ARG A 66 23.32 -2.39 -29.88
CA ARG A 66 24.45 -1.56 -30.25
C ARG A 66 24.14 -0.58 -31.39
N ASN A 67 23.03 -0.77 -32.11
CA ASN A 67 22.64 0.00 -33.29
C ASN A 67 23.76 0.09 -34.34
N TYR A 68 24.39 -1.03 -34.67
CA TYR A 68 25.54 -1.11 -35.54
C TYR A 68 25.30 -0.46 -36.90
N GLY A 69 26.29 0.31 -37.35
CA GLY A 69 26.19 1.05 -38.60
C GLY A 69 25.11 2.12 -38.65
N GLY A 70 24.67 2.63 -37.48
CA GLY A 70 23.60 3.61 -37.35
C GLY A 70 22.21 3.08 -37.66
N ARG A 71 22.06 1.75 -37.78
CA ARG A 71 20.75 1.09 -38.04
C ARG A 71 20.09 0.72 -36.71
N ARG A 72 18.93 1.31 -36.45
CA ARG A 72 18.16 1.10 -35.24
C ARG A 72 17.68 -0.37 -35.16
N PHE A 73 18.08 -1.07 -34.12
CA PHE A 73 17.80 -2.51 -33.96
C PHE A 73 16.35 -2.79 -33.63
N ILE A 74 15.77 -2.08 -32.66
CA ILE A 74 14.40 -2.34 -32.18
C ILE A 74 13.35 -2.28 -33.31
N PRO A 75 13.31 -1.26 -34.21
CA PRO A 75 12.41 -1.29 -35.36
C PRO A 75 12.65 -2.47 -36.31
N ARG A 76 13.93 -2.88 -36.51
CA ARG A 76 14.25 -4.02 -37.40
C ARG A 76 13.73 -5.33 -36.83
N ILE A 77 13.99 -5.59 -35.55
CA ILE A 77 13.55 -6.82 -34.92
C ILE A 77 12.01 -6.88 -34.81
N ALA A 78 11.36 -5.73 -34.55
CA ALA A 78 9.90 -5.64 -34.59
C ALA A 78 9.32 -5.94 -36.00
N GLY A 79 10.02 -5.49 -37.05
CA GLY A 79 9.68 -5.85 -38.42
C GLY A 79 9.82 -7.33 -38.71
N LYS A 80 10.90 -7.97 -38.24
CA LYS A 80 11.11 -9.42 -38.40
C LYS A 80 10.09 -10.26 -37.63
N THR A 81 9.75 -9.87 -36.42
CA THR A 81 8.67 -10.54 -35.63
C THR A 81 7.31 -10.36 -36.26
N ALA A 82 7.04 -9.18 -36.85
CA ALA A 82 5.81 -8.95 -37.63
C ALA A 82 5.72 -9.86 -38.87
N GLY A 83 6.84 -10.12 -39.54
CA GLY A 83 6.94 -11.11 -40.62
C GLY A 83 6.61 -12.53 -40.19
N LYS A 84 6.75 -12.84 -38.87
CA LYS A 84 6.38 -14.13 -38.26
C LYS A 84 4.96 -14.10 -37.66
N GLY A 85 4.17 -13.07 -37.94
CA GLY A 85 2.79 -12.92 -37.47
C GLY A 85 2.63 -12.25 -36.10
N ILE A 86 3.70 -11.80 -35.47
CA ILE A 86 3.70 -11.17 -34.15
C ILE A 86 4.03 -9.68 -34.26
N ARG A 87 2.98 -8.85 -34.15
CA ARG A 87 3.17 -7.39 -34.15
C ARG A 87 3.47 -6.87 -32.75
N MET A 88 4.58 -6.15 -32.63
CA MET A 88 5.05 -5.52 -31.40
C MET A 88 5.05 -4.00 -31.54
N HIS A 89 4.67 -3.33 -30.45
CA HIS A 89 4.89 -1.90 -30.24
C HIS A 89 6.21 -1.70 -29.51
N TRP A 90 6.84 -0.56 -29.69
CA TRP A 90 8.08 -0.19 -29.00
C TRP A 90 8.14 1.31 -28.77
N HIS A 91 9.01 1.74 -27.88
CA HIS A 91 9.48 3.11 -27.73
C HIS A 91 10.96 3.15 -28.06
N ASP A 92 11.39 4.20 -28.72
CA ASP A 92 12.77 4.30 -29.16
C ASP A 92 13.70 4.66 -28.01
N SER A 93 14.85 4.00 -27.96
CA SER A 93 15.87 4.22 -26.95
C SER A 93 17.23 4.47 -27.57
N SER A 94 18.01 5.35 -26.92
CA SER A 94 19.45 5.54 -27.19
C SER A 94 20.34 4.62 -26.35
N SER A 95 19.78 3.91 -25.36
CA SER A 95 20.52 2.95 -24.54
C SER A 95 20.75 1.63 -25.27
N ASP A 96 21.58 0.77 -24.71
CA ASP A 96 21.80 -0.59 -25.21
C ASP A 96 20.73 -1.58 -24.74
N CYS A 97 19.63 -1.08 -24.20
CA CYS A 97 18.45 -1.82 -23.77
C CYS A 97 17.25 -1.48 -24.64
N GLY A 98 16.32 -2.43 -24.81
CA GLY A 98 15.08 -2.22 -25.56
C GLY A 98 13.92 -3.03 -25.04
N ILE A 99 12.72 -2.54 -25.29
CA ILE A 99 11.47 -3.18 -24.87
C ILE A 99 10.53 -3.25 -26.07
N LEU A 100 9.96 -4.45 -26.28
CA LEU A 100 8.91 -4.71 -27.25
C LEU A 100 7.65 -5.18 -26.50
N SER A 101 6.48 -4.81 -27.00
CA SER A 101 5.20 -5.18 -26.37
C SER A 101 4.12 -5.45 -27.40
N ARG A 102 3.30 -6.47 -27.20
CA ARG A 102 2.03 -6.65 -27.96
C ARG A 102 0.99 -5.59 -27.64
N TYR A 103 1.17 -4.91 -26.49
CA TYR A 103 0.28 -3.85 -26.04
C TYR A 103 0.84 -2.47 -26.43
N PRO A 104 -0.02 -1.46 -26.62
CA PRO A 104 0.43 -0.12 -26.95
C PRO A 104 1.41 0.45 -25.92
N VAL A 105 2.38 1.19 -26.41
CA VAL A 105 3.37 1.92 -25.61
C VAL A 105 3.02 3.40 -25.60
N ALA A 106 3.13 4.05 -24.43
CA ALA A 106 2.89 5.49 -24.29
C ALA A 106 4.06 6.30 -24.85
N GLU A 107 3.77 7.47 -25.44
CA GLU A 107 4.78 8.35 -26.04
C GLU A 107 5.70 9.02 -24.99
N ASP A 108 5.23 9.15 -23.74
CA ASP A 108 5.95 9.74 -22.61
C ASP A 108 6.81 8.72 -21.81
N SER A 109 7.20 7.63 -22.44
CA SER A 109 8.04 6.58 -21.89
C SER A 109 9.50 7.03 -21.82
N ILE A 110 9.87 7.81 -20.81
CA ILE A 110 11.23 8.37 -20.67
C ILE A 110 11.82 7.97 -19.32
N TYR A 111 13.06 7.50 -19.35
CA TYR A 111 13.93 7.36 -18.18
C TYR A 111 15.05 8.42 -18.29
N SER A 112 15.21 9.24 -17.26
CA SER A 112 16.20 10.33 -17.23
C SER A 112 17.38 10.06 -16.28
N GLY A 113 17.50 8.84 -15.76
CA GLY A 113 18.59 8.43 -14.88
C GLY A 113 19.85 7.97 -15.60
N PRO A 114 20.93 7.66 -14.86
CA PRO A 114 22.18 7.17 -15.41
C PRO A 114 22.12 5.70 -15.85
N GLY A 115 23.13 5.28 -16.62
CA GLY A 115 23.38 3.89 -16.99
C GLY A 115 22.62 3.41 -18.21
N SER A 116 22.84 2.16 -18.56
CA SER A 116 22.17 1.45 -19.65
C SER A 116 20.79 0.98 -19.17
N VAL A 117 19.83 1.88 -19.20
CA VAL A 117 18.45 1.64 -18.75
C VAL A 117 17.48 2.16 -19.80
N HIS A 118 16.51 1.34 -20.16
CA HIS A 118 15.36 1.77 -20.97
C HIS A 118 14.07 1.59 -20.21
N LYS A 119 13.26 2.64 -20.12
CA LYS A 119 11.92 2.61 -19.53
C LYS A 119 10.86 2.63 -20.62
N CYS A 120 9.83 1.83 -20.44
CA CYS A 120 8.68 1.82 -21.33
C CYS A 120 7.39 1.78 -20.50
N LYS A 121 6.40 2.61 -20.83
CA LYS A 121 5.06 2.54 -20.25
C LYS A 121 4.13 1.78 -21.17
N ILE A 122 3.73 0.60 -20.77
CA ILE A 122 2.87 -0.32 -21.53
C ILE A 122 1.44 -0.15 -21.09
N ILE A 123 0.54 0.10 -22.04
CA ILE A 123 -0.87 0.38 -21.77
C ILE A 123 -1.69 -0.91 -21.79
N MET A 124 -2.10 -1.35 -20.61
CA MET A 124 -2.88 -2.57 -20.39
C MET A 124 -4.38 -2.25 -20.30
N GLY A 125 -4.94 -1.76 -21.38
CA GLY A 125 -6.32 -1.27 -21.39
C GLY A 125 -6.45 0.04 -20.62
N ARG A 126 -6.79 -0.01 -19.35
CA ARG A 126 -6.90 1.14 -18.44
C ARG A 126 -5.72 1.29 -17.50
N ASP A 127 -4.98 0.22 -17.35
CA ASP A 127 -3.87 0.12 -16.43
C ASP A 127 -2.55 0.35 -17.17
N THR A 128 -1.49 0.60 -16.46
CA THR A 128 -0.17 0.83 -17.03
C THR A 128 0.85 -0.05 -16.31
N ILE A 129 1.69 -0.74 -17.09
CA ILE A 129 2.90 -1.38 -16.59
C ILE A 129 4.07 -0.46 -16.95
N SER A 130 4.79 0.03 -15.94
CA SER A 130 6.07 0.71 -16.13
C SER A 130 7.16 -0.35 -16.16
N ALA A 131 7.70 -0.61 -17.34
CA ALA A 131 8.67 -1.64 -17.64
C ALA A 131 10.06 -1.02 -17.76
N TYR A 132 11.06 -1.61 -17.10
CA TYR A 132 12.45 -1.18 -17.10
C TYR A 132 13.33 -2.32 -17.61
N SER A 133 14.06 -2.14 -18.71
CA SER A 133 15.15 -3.01 -19.14
C SER A 133 16.45 -2.40 -18.65
N VAL A 134 17.25 -3.19 -17.95
CA VAL A 134 18.52 -2.76 -17.37
C VAL A 134 19.65 -3.67 -17.87
N HIS A 135 20.77 -3.07 -18.27
CA HIS A 135 22.02 -3.78 -18.50
C HIS A 135 23.06 -3.12 -17.59
N LEU A 136 23.31 -3.76 -16.45
CA LEU A 136 24.18 -3.21 -15.42
C LEU A 136 25.65 -3.44 -15.75
N ASP A 137 26.51 -2.70 -15.05
CA ASP A 137 27.95 -2.67 -15.26
C ASP A 137 28.58 -4.07 -15.15
N TYR A 138 29.23 -4.55 -16.22
CA TYR A 138 29.91 -5.83 -16.26
C TYR A 138 31.30 -5.79 -15.60
N THR A 139 31.85 -4.60 -15.34
CA THR A 139 33.14 -4.46 -14.67
C THR A 139 33.06 -4.79 -13.19
N HIS A 140 34.19 -5.10 -12.57
CA HIS A 140 34.19 -5.55 -11.16
C HIS A 140 33.30 -6.78 -10.94
N TYR A 141 33.44 -7.79 -11.79
CA TYR A 141 32.64 -9.03 -11.77
C TYR A 141 33.11 -9.96 -10.63
N ALA A 142 32.81 -9.54 -9.39
CA ALA A 142 33.41 -10.08 -8.18
C ALA A 142 33.04 -11.55 -7.86
N CYS A 143 32.00 -12.11 -8.51
CA CYS A 143 31.66 -13.53 -8.37
C CYS A 143 32.76 -14.46 -8.94
N TYR A 144 33.71 -13.92 -9.68
CA TYR A 144 34.87 -14.68 -10.14
C TYR A 144 35.98 -14.82 -9.08
N LEU A 145 36.01 -13.99 -8.06
CA LEU A 145 37.00 -14.04 -6.99
C LEU A 145 37.04 -15.40 -6.25
N PRO A 146 35.93 -15.97 -5.81
CA PRO A 146 35.89 -17.31 -5.23
C PRO A 146 36.33 -18.41 -6.20
N ARG A 147 36.14 -18.18 -7.52
CA ARG A 147 36.55 -19.06 -8.60
C ARG A 147 38.02 -19.01 -8.98
N GLY A 148 38.77 -18.13 -8.29
CA GLY A 148 40.21 -17.94 -8.51
C GLY A 148 40.54 -17.07 -9.73
N TYR A 149 39.63 -16.13 -10.12
CA TYR A 149 39.84 -15.16 -11.18
C TYR A 149 39.58 -13.74 -10.69
N ASP A 150 40.34 -12.79 -11.22
CA ASP A 150 40.15 -11.38 -10.93
C ASP A 150 38.98 -10.81 -11.74
N GLY A 151 38.03 -10.20 -11.06
CA GLY A 151 36.79 -9.70 -11.66
C GLY A 151 36.94 -8.43 -12.50
N VAL A 152 38.14 -7.86 -12.63
CA VAL A 152 38.42 -6.67 -13.45
C VAL A 152 39.29 -7.00 -14.64
N SER A 153 40.38 -7.73 -14.40
CA SER A 153 41.37 -8.09 -15.44
C SER A 153 41.10 -9.44 -16.08
N TRP A 154 40.20 -10.23 -15.57
CA TRP A 154 39.86 -11.62 -16.00
C TRP A 154 41.02 -12.60 -15.90
N LYS A 155 42.09 -12.24 -15.15
CA LYS A 155 43.26 -13.08 -14.99
C LYS A 155 43.10 -14.05 -13.84
N LYS A 156 43.67 -15.25 -14.01
CA LYS A 156 43.72 -16.23 -12.94
C LYS A 156 44.52 -15.73 -11.75
N LEU A 157 43.99 -15.90 -10.57
CA LEU A 157 44.61 -15.56 -9.29
C LEU A 157 45.48 -16.73 -8.80
N GLY A 158 46.38 -16.44 -7.87
CA GLY A 158 47.20 -17.47 -7.22
C GLY A 158 46.40 -18.40 -6.28
N ALA A 159 45.27 -17.89 -5.77
CA ALA A 159 44.32 -18.63 -4.96
C ALA A 159 42.93 -17.99 -5.03
N PRO A 160 41.82 -18.72 -4.81
CA PRO A 160 40.49 -18.18 -4.64
C PRO A 160 40.41 -17.19 -3.46
N VAL A 161 39.60 -16.13 -3.63
CA VAL A 161 39.28 -15.18 -2.56
C VAL A 161 37.96 -15.62 -1.94
N THR A 162 37.94 -15.99 -0.66
CA THR A 162 36.77 -16.52 0.04
C THR A 162 36.24 -15.59 1.14
N SER A 163 36.80 -14.40 1.29
CA SER A 163 36.26 -13.36 2.18
C SER A 163 35.09 -12.65 1.56
N GLU A 164 33.87 -12.76 2.12
CA GLU A 164 32.69 -12.02 1.68
C GLU A 164 32.93 -10.50 1.67
N GLU A 165 33.63 -9.98 2.69
CA GLU A 165 33.98 -8.55 2.79
C GLU A 165 34.80 -8.09 1.59
N GLU A 166 35.82 -8.83 1.19
CA GLU A 166 36.68 -8.49 0.06
C GLU A 166 35.94 -8.62 -1.27
N ILE A 167 35.10 -9.66 -1.42
CA ILE A 167 34.22 -9.86 -2.59
C ILE A 167 33.30 -8.67 -2.75
N LEU A 168 32.58 -8.29 -1.67
CA LEU A 168 31.65 -7.17 -1.69
C LEU A 168 32.37 -5.82 -1.89
N ARG A 169 33.59 -5.66 -1.35
CA ARG A 169 34.40 -4.44 -1.57
C ARG A 169 34.72 -4.24 -3.05
N GLN A 170 35.09 -5.32 -3.76
CA GLN A 170 35.35 -5.24 -5.22
C GLN A 170 34.04 -5.06 -6.00
N ASN A 171 32.98 -5.77 -5.63
CA ASN A 171 31.68 -5.64 -6.27
C ASN A 171 31.14 -4.20 -6.22
N ASN A 172 31.26 -3.56 -5.04
CA ASN A 172 30.76 -2.22 -4.79
C ASN A 172 31.55 -1.09 -5.48
N ALA A 173 32.70 -1.43 -6.10
CA ALA A 173 33.43 -0.49 -6.94
C ALA A 173 32.80 -0.29 -8.33
N SER A 174 31.82 -1.13 -8.70
CA SER A 174 31.05 -0.99 -9.95
C SER A 174 30.00 0.11 -9.85
N THR A 175 29.40 0.45 -11.00
CA THR A 175 28.28 1.41 -11.06
C THR A 175 26.90 0.74 -10.87
N ARG A 176 26.82 -0.57 -10.61
CA ARG A 176 25.56 -1.31 -10.50
C ARG A 176 24.63 -0.72 -9.44
N ILE A 177 25.11 -0.56 -8.22
CA ILE A 177 24.32 -0.05 -7.09
C ILE A 177 23.79 1.36 -7.34
N PRO A 178 24.61 2.37 -7.72
CA PRO A 178 24.12 3.71 -8.02
C PRO A 178 23.06 3.74 -9.13
N VAL A 179 23.26 2.96 -10.20
CA VAL A 179 22.29 2.89 -11.31
C VAL A 179 20.98 2.28 -10.86
N LEU A 180 21.04 1.09 -10.20
CA LEU A 180 19.83 0.39 -9.76
C LEU A 180 19.05 1.18 -8.69
N SER A 181 19.75 1.89 -7.78
CA SER A 181 19.09 2.77 -6.81
C SER A 181 18.24 3.84 -7.49
N ARG A 182 18.72 4.44 -8.59
CA ARG A 182 17.97 5.42 -9.37
C ARG A 182 16.76 4.80 -10.11
N VAL A 183 16.90 3.57 -10.58
CA VAL A 183 15.78 2.82 -11.18
C VAL A 183 14.71 2.57 -10.12
N ILE A 184 15.09 2.15 -8.92
CA ILE A 184 14.18 1.91 -7.79
C ILE A 184 13.47 3.20 -7.36
N GLU A 185 14.20 4.34 -7.29
CA GLU A 185 13.60 5.64 -6.98
C GLU A 185 12.55 6.07 -8.04
N ASP A 186 12.83 5.84 -9.32
CA ASP A 186 11.87 6.15 -10.38
C ASP A 186 10.68 5.17 -10.39
N ALA A 187 10.94 3.89 -10.15
CA ALA A 187 9.93 2.86 -10.01
C ALA A 187 8.98 3.14 -8.83
N ALA A 188 9.50 3.63 -7.70
CA ALA A 188 8.68 4.03 -6.55
C ALA A 188 7.68 5.15 -6.91
N LYS A 189 8.08 6.10 -7.76
CA LYS A 189 7.16 7.14 -8.28
C LYS A 189 6.06 6.53 -9.15
N GLU A 190 6.39 5.54 -10.00
CA GLU A 190 5.40 4.86 -10.83
C GLU A 190 4.44 4.03 -9.98
N ILE A 191 4.94 3.33 -8.97
CA ILE A 191 4.12 2.60 -7.98
C ILE A 191 3.18 3.57 -7.26
N SER A 192 3.68 4.73 -6.82
CA SER A 192 2.86 5.74 -6.16
C SER A 192 1.74 6.31 -7.05
N ARG A 193 1.91 6.23 -8.37
CA ARG A 193 0.90 6.59 -9.38
C ARG A 193 -0.11 5.47 -9.64
N GLY A 194 0.06 4.30 -9.00
CA GLY A 194 -0.79 3.12 -9.19
C GLY A 194 -0.45 2.31 -10.43
N ASN A 195 0.72 2.49 -11.02
CA ASN A 195 1.22 1.68 -12.12
C ASN A 195 1.84 0.39 -11.60
N ASP A 196 1.67 -0.70 -12.32
CA ASP A 196 2.45 -1.92 -12.09
C ASP A 196 3.89 -1.69 -12.55
N VAL A 197 4.86 -2.35 -11.91
CA VAL A 197 6.27 -2.19 -12.27
C VAL A 197 6.92 -3.55 -12.49
N ILE A 198 7.67 -3.66 -13.58
CA ILE A 198 8.54 -4.79 -13.92
C ILE A 198 9.93 -4.23 -14.21
N ILE A 199 10.98 -4.81 -13.61
CA ILE A 199 12.39 -4.50 -13.86
C ILE A 199 13.05 -5.79 -14.34
N CYS A 200 13.55 -5.80 -15.57
CA CYS A 200 14.19 -6.95 -16.16
C CYS A 200 15.56 -6.59 -16.70
N GLY A 201 16.41 -7.57 -16.85
CA GLY A 201 17.66 -7.39 -17.57
C GLY A 201 18.80 -8.27 -17.09
N ASP A 202 19.96 -7.98 -17.67
CA ASP A 202 21.24 -8.52 -17.25
C ASP A 202 21.85 -7.62 -16.17
N PHE A 203 21.93 -8.16 -14.97
CA PHE A 203 22.42 -7.43 -13.80
C PHE A 203 23.94 -7.50 -13.67
N ASN A 204 24.59 -8.39 -14.42
CA ASN A 204 26.02 -8.67 -14.27
C ASN A 204 26.46 -8.87 -12.81
N GLU A 205 25.53 -9.40 -12.01
CA GLU A 205 25.69 -9.74 -10.59
C GLU A 205 24.71 -10.88 -10.25
N PRO A 206 25.13 -11.96 -9.58
CA PRO A 206 24.23 -13.01 -9.13
C PRO A 206 23.23 -12.52 -8.07
N SER A 207 22.27 -13.39 -7.71
CA SER A 207 21.35 -13.07 -6.62
C SER A 207 21.86 -13.58 -5.28
N ALA A 208 21.59 -12.82 -4.21
CA ALA A 208 21.81 -13.28 -2.82
C ALA A 208 21.02 -14.55 -2.48
N ASP A 209 19.93 -14.85 -3.22
CA ASP A 209 19.16 -16.08 -3.04
C ASP A 209 19.80 -17.29 -3.73
N ASP A 210 20.77 -17.06 -4.59
CA ASP A 210 21.48 -18.10 -5.33
C ASP A 210 22.82 -18.45 -4.68
N TRP A 211 23.45 -17.50 -3.97
CA TRP A 211 24.72 -17.67 -3.29
C TRP A 211 24.54 -17.84 -1.78
N THR A 212 23.90 -18.93 -1.39
CA THR A 212 23.55 -19.27 -0.01
C THR A 212 24.51 -20.31 0.59
N ILE A 213 24.39 -20.60 1.88
CA ILE A 213 25.11 -21.70 2.52
C ILE A 213 24.81 -23.04 1.82
N ALA A 214 23.58 -23.23 1.34
CA ALA A 214 23.19 -24.48 0.65
C ALA A 214 23.87 -24.65 -0.72
N THR A 215 24.21 -23.55 -1.40
CA THR A 215 24.87 -23.55 -2.71
C THR A 215 26.37 -23.26 -2.65
N ALA A 216 26.93 -23.06 -1.45
CA ALA A 216 28.34 -22.72 -1.27
C ALA A 216 29.32 -23.78 -1.81
N GLY A 217 28.89 -25.02 -2.00
CA GLY A 217 29.66 -26.10 -2.60
C GLY A 217 29.43 -26.34 -4.10
N THR A 218 28.56 -25.51 -4.76
CA THR A 218 28.23 -25.63 -6.18
C THR A 218 28.94 -24.57 -7.02
N ALA A 219 29.02 -24.75 -8.33
CA ALA A 219 29.54 -23.77 -9.31
C ALA A 219 30.79 -23.02 -8.83
N ASP A 220 31.73 -23.76 -8.24
CA ASP A 220 32.99 -23.21 -7.66
C ASP A 220 32.84 -22.00 -6.77
N HIS A 221 31.76 -21.92 -5.99
CA HIS A 221 31.59 -20.90 -4.96
C HIS A 221 32.63 -21.06 -3.82
N ASN A 222 33.32 -22.22 -3.74
CA ASN A 222 34.41 -22.49 -2.81
C ASN A 222 34.10 -22.25 -1.33
N GLY A 223 32.88 -22.63 -0.91
CA GLY A 223 32.43 -22.51 0.47
C GLY A 223 31.86 -21.13 0.82
N VAL A 224 31.78 -20.20 -0.12
CA VAL A 224 31.34 -18.83 0.11
C VAL A 224 29.82 -18.69 -0.12
N SER A 225 29.17 -17.95 0.78
CA SER A 225 27.85 -17.36 0.57
C SER A 225 27.98 -15.86 0.52
N VAL A 226 27.28 -15.16 -0.39
CA VAL A 226 27.41 -13.73 -0.57
C VAL A 226 26.03 -13.08 -0.63
N ARG A 227 25.83 -12.03 0.14
CA ARG A 227 24.63 -11.20 0.08
C ARG A 227 24.76 -10.13 -1.02
N TRP A 228 24.62 -10.55 -2.27
CA TRP A 228 24.76 -9.68 -3.42
C TRP A 228 23.85 -8.44 -3.36
N PRO A 229 24.40 -7.23 -3.53
CA PRO A 229 23.69 -5.99 -3.23
C PRO A 229 22.52 -5.69 -4.15
N CYS A 230 22.61 -5.95 -5.45
CA CYS A 230 21.52 -5.61 -6.40
C CYS A 230 20.23 -6.34 -6.07
N SER A 231 20.29 -7.64 -5.85
CA SER A 231 19.13 -8.43 -5.45
C SER A 231 18.62 -8.03 -4.06
N THR A 232 19.52 -7.70 -3.14
CA THR A 232 19.17 -7.23 -1.79
C THR A 232 18.43 -5.91 -1.85
N LEU A 233 18.90 -4.92 -2.63
CA LEU A 233 18.25 -3.62 -2.81
C LEU A 233 16.83 -3.75 -3.39
N LEU A 234 16.66 -4.60 -4.41
CA LEU A 234 15.32 -4.82 -4.98
C LEU A 234 14.36 -5.47 -3.99
N LYS A 235 14.84 -6.44 -3.21
CA LYS A 235 14.04 -7.08 -2.17
C LYS A 235 13.67 -6.10 -1.06
N GLU A 236 14.60 -5.25 -0.62
CA GLU A 236 14.36 -4.19 0.36
C GLU A 236 13.35 -3.16 -0.17
N ALA A 237 13.41 -2.83 -1.47
CA ALA A 237 12.42 -1.99 -2.12
C ALA A 237 11.07 -2.68 -2.37
N GLY A 238 10.95 -3.96 -2.01
CA GLY A 238 9.71 -4.72 -2.06
C GLY A 238 9.42 -5.42 -3.38
N PHE A 239 10.41 -5.53 -4.27
CA PHE A 239 10.29 -6.33 -5.50
C PHE A 239 10.49 -7.82 -5.21
N LEU A 240 9.87 -8.66 -6.04
CA LEU A 240 10.03 -10.11 -6.02
C LEU A 240 10.76 -10.57 -7.29
N ASP A 241 11.73 -11.47 -7.11
CA ASP A 241 12.35 -12.22 -8.18
C ASP A 241 11.37 -13.33 -8.63
N THR A 242 10.90 -13.27 -9.86
CA THR A 242 9.89 -14.21 -10.37
C THR A 242 10.39 -15.64 -10.38
N TYR A 243 11.68 -15.84 -10.73
CA TYR A 243 12.24 -17.18 -10.78
C TYR A 243 12.30 -17.81 -9.38
N ARG A 244 12.79 -17.07 -8.37
CA ARG A 244 12.86 -17.55 -6.98
C ARG A 244 11.50 -17.59 -6.28
N GLU A 245 10.52 -16.82 -6.71
CA GLU A 245 9.15 -16.97 -6.22
C GLU A 245 8.53 -18.32 -6.64
N ILE A 246 8.79 -18.75 -7.86
CA ILE A 246 8.26 -20.00 -8.42
C ILE A 246 9.14 -21.19 -8.04
N HIS A 247 10.45 -21.05 -8.09
CA HIS A 247 11.45 -22.07 -7.79
C HIS A 247 12.32 -21.63 -6.60
N PRO A 248 11.85 -21.79 -5.35
CA PRO A 248 12.51 -21.20 -4.18
C PRO A 248 13.81 -21.89 -3.76
N ASP A 249 14.08 -23.10 -4.25
CA ASP A 249 15.26 -23.86 -3.89
C ASP A 249 16.37 -23.70 -4.95
N PRO A 250 17.46 -22.96 -4.67
CA PRO A 250 18.54 -22.74 -5.64
C PRO A 250 19.42 -23.98 -5.89
N VAL A 251 19.31 -25.02 -5.07
CA VAL A 251 20.06 -26.26 -5.27
C VAL A 251 19.42 -27.11 -6.37
N THR A 252 18.12 -27.27 -6.33
CA THR A 252 17.39 -28.07 -7.32
C THR A 252 17.05 -27.30 -8.59
N HIS A 253 16.91 -25.97 -8.48
CA HIS A 253 16.61 -25.05 -9.58
C HIS A 253 17.61 -23.89 -9.59
N PRO A 254 18.88 -24.10 -9.99
CA PRO A 254 19.88 -23.04 -10.03
C PRO A 254 19.50 -21.90 -10.98
N GLY A 255 18.83 -22.21 -12.08
CA GLY A 255 18.35 -21.23 -13.06
C GLY A 255 19.48 -20.54 -13.82
N TYR A 256 20.60 -21.21 -14.05
CA TYR A 256 21.78 -20.61 -14.71
C TYR A 256 21.43 -19.97 -16.05
N THR A 257 21.72 -18.69 -16.20
CA THR A 257 21.51 -17.95 -17.44
C THR A 257 22.83 -17.71 -18.20
N TYR A 258 23.95 -17.69 -17.49
CA TYR A 258 25.29 -17.46 -18.08
C TYR A 258 26.32 -18.44 -17.51
N PRO A 259 27.29 -18.93 -18.33
CA PRO A 259 27.33 -18.88 -19.78
C PRO A 259 26.42 -19.94 -20.41
N SER A 260 25.67 -19.58 -21.42
CA SER A 260 24.86 -20.50 -22.22
C SER A 260 25.75 -21.31 -23.13
N ASP A 261 25.40 -22.57 -23.42
CA ASP A 261 25.94 -23.25 -24.57
C ASP A 261 25.42 -22.62 -25.88
N ASN A 262 26.22 -22.65 -26.90
CA ASN A 262 25.87 -22.25 -28.25
C ASN A 262 26.61 -23.18 -29.23
N GLU A 263 25.86 -24.05 -29.92
CA GLU A 263 26.43 -25.03 -30.83
C GLU A 263 27.20 -24.41 -32.02
N SER A 264 26.87 -23.15 -32.37
CA SER A 264 27.50 -22.41 -33.46
C SER A 264 28.82 -21.73 -33.08
N VAL A 265 29.22 -21.80 -31.81
CA VAL A 265 30.39 -21.12 -31.27
C VAL A 265 31.32 -22.10 -30.54
N ASP A 266 32.59 -21.87 -30.64
CA ASP A 266 33.61 -22.65 -29.90
C ASP A 266 33.44 -22.39 -28.38
N PRO A 267 33.38 -23.42 -27.52
CA PRO A 267 33.22 -23.24 -26.09
C PRO A 267 34.23 -22.29 -25.44
N GLY A 268 35.47 -22.25 -25.93
CA GLY A 268 36.49 -21.38 -25.44
C GLY A 268 36.22 -19.87 -25.69
N LYS A 269 35.25 -19.55 -26.54
CA LYS A 269 34.76 -18.19 -26.76
C LYS A 269 33.55 -17.83 -25.93
N LEU A 270 32.99 -18.76 -25.18
CA LEU A 270 31.82 -18.64 -24.34
C LEU A 270 32.20 -18.63 -22.84
N THR A 271 33.47 -18.48 -22.52
CA THR A 271 33.97 -18.51 -21.14
C THR A 271 34.99 -17.40 -20.90
N TRP A 272 34.97 -16.79 -19.72
CA TRP A 272 35.96 -15.86 -19.24
C TRP A 272 36.86 -16.45 -18.13
N ALA A 273 36.39 -17.53 -17.49
CA ALA A 273 37.11 -18.26 -16.46
C ALA A 273 37.24 -19.74 -16.84
N PRO A 274 38.07 -20.07 -17.90
CA PRO A 274 38.05 -21.41 -18.56
C PRO A 274 38.44 -22.59 -17.66
N ASP A 275 39.05 -22.39 -16.50
CA ASP A 275 39.35 -23.48 -15.57
C ASP A 275 38.28 -23.59 -14.42
N ALA A 276 37.29 -22.70 -14.38
CA ALA A 276 36.28 -22.66 -13.33
C ALA A 276 34.89 -23.03 -13.85
N ASP A 277 34.03 -23.44 -12.94
CA ASP A 277 32.59 -23.48 -13.17
C ASP A 277 32.04 -22.10 -12.89
N GLU A 278 31.87 -21.32 -13.93
CA GLU A 278 31.47 -19.91 -13.85
C GLU A 278 29.97 -19.67 -14.01
N ARG A 279 29.17 -20.78 -13.99
CA ARG A 279 27.73 -20.69 -14.17
C ARG A 279 27.07 -19.87 -13.05
N ASP A 280 26.29 -18.87 -13.47
CA ASP A 280 25.49 -18.03 -12.59
C ASP A 280 24.14 -17.69 -13.24
N ARG A 281 23.18 -17.31 -12.42
CA ARG A 281 21.97 -16.64 -12.84
C ARG A 281 22.18 -15.14 -12.64
N ILE A 282 22.34 -14.40 -13.73
CA ILE A 282 22.57 -12.94 -13.74
C ILE A 282 21.51 -12.17 -14.51
N ASP A 283 20.60 -12.88 -15.15
CA ASP A 283 19.47 -12.37 -15.90
C ASP A 283 18.20 -12.56 -15.09
N PHE A 284 17.39 -11.52 -14.96
CA PHE A 284 16.27 -11.50 -14.02
C PHE A 284 15.01 -10.84 -14.58
N ILE A 285 13.87 -11.26 -14.05
CA ILE A 285 12.58 -10.59 -14.12
C ILE A 285 12.11 -10.31 -12.70
N TRP A 286 12.19 -9.05 -12.28
CA TRP A 286 11.69 -8.57 -11.01
C TRP A 286 10.38 -7.83 -11.20
N TYR A 287 9.42 -7.98 -10.29
CA TYR A 287 8.19 -7.23 -10.34
C TYR A 287 7.76 -6.73 -8.96
N TYR A 288 6.97 -5.66 -8.93
CA TYR A 288 6.40 -5.15 -7.70
C TYR A 288 5.05 -5.83 -7.41
N PRO A 289 4.90 -6.62 -6.32
CA PRO A 289 3.73 -7.47 -6.09
C PRO A 289 2.49 -6.73 -5.59
N GLY A 290 2.59 -5.42 -5.29
CA GLY A 290 1.50 -4.60 -4.78
C GLY A 290 0.42 -4.21 -5.79
N GLY A 291 0.57 -4.64 -7.06
CA GLY A 291 -0.30 -4.28 -8.17
C GLY A 291 -1.18 -5.44 -8.65
N ARG A 292 -1.36 -5.50 -9.96
CA ARG A 292 -2.25 -6.43 -10.67
C ARG A 292 -1.53 -7.71 -11.14
N LEU A 293 -0.20 -7.71 -11.06
CA LEU A 293 0.65 -8.82 -11.47
C LEU A 293 0.79 -9.85 -10.34
N THR A 294 0.69 -11.12 -10.70
CA THR A 294 1.03 -12.24 -9.81
C THR A 294 1.77 -13.27 -10.66
N ALA A 295 3.02 -13.56 -10.34
CA ALA A 295 3.78 -14.59 -11.03
C ALA A 295 3.14 -15.97 -10.78
N VAL A 296 3.01 -16.77 -11.83
CA VAL A 296 2.41 -18.12 -11.77
C VAL A 296 3.27 -19.20 -12.39
N ASN A 297 4.27 -18.81 -13.18
CA ASN A 297 5.24 -19.72 -13.78
C ASN A 297 6.53 -18.96 -14.09
N ALA A 298 7.66 -19.67 -14.06
CA ALA A 298 8.95 -19.19 -14.54
C ALA A 298 9.70 -20.33 -15.22
N ALA A 299 10.44 -20.01 -16.29
CA ALA A 299 11.21 -20.97 -17.07
C ALA A 299 12.43 -20.30 -17.69
N ILE A 300 13.38 -21.10 -18.11
CA ILE A 300 14.57 -20.64 -18.86
C ILE A 300 14.32 -20.88 -20.36
N LEU A 301 14.55 -19.87 -21.18
CA LEU A 301 14.55 -19.97 -22.63
C LEU A 301 15.99 -20.15 -23.14
N GLY A 302 16.27 -21.23 -23.81
CA GLY A 302 17.60 -21.47 -24.36
C GLY A 302 17.99 -22.93 -24.38
N PRO A 303 19.26 -23.21 -24.75
CA PRO A 303 19.84 -24.54 -24.64
C PRO A 303 19.81 -25.08 -23.20
N GLU A 304 19.58 -26.40 -23.03
CA GLU A 304 19.67 -26.98 -21.68
C GLU A 304 21.13 -26.96 -21.17
N SER A 305 22.10 -27.26 -22.06
CA SER A 305 23.51 -27.23 -21.72
C SER A 305 24.04 -25.81 -21.43
N SER A 306 25.10 -25.76 -20.67
CA SER A 306 25.86 -24.55 -20.31
C SER A 306 27.34 -24.79 -20.56
N ILE A 307 28.16 -23.74 -20.40
CA ILE A 307 29.63 -23.89 -20.42
C ILE A 307 30.14 -23.88 -18.96
N ALA A 308 30.95 -24.84 -18.61
CA ALA A 308 31.70 -24.86 -17.36
C ALA A 308 33.06 -25.47 -17.61
N ARG A 309 34.11 -24.89 -17.02
CA ARG A 309 35.51 -25.32 -17.23
C ARG A 309 35.89 -25.41 -18.71
N GLY A 310 35.44 -24.43 -19.50
CA GLY A 310 35.69 -24.32 -20.92
C GLY A 310 35.06 -25.42 -21.75
N CYS A 311 34.17 -26.22 -21.20
CA CYS A 311 33.53 -27.37 -21.87
C CYS A 311 32.01 -27.28 -21.78
N ARG A 312 31.32 -27.87 -22.78
CA ARG A 312 29.87 -28.03 -22.75
C ARG A 312 29.48 -29.02 -21.61
N GLN A 313 28.58 -28.58 -20.75
CA GLN A 313 28.06 -29.38 -19.65
C GLN A 313 26.54 -29.57 -19.84
N PRO A 314 26.09 -30.86 -19.82
CA PRO A 314 24.66 -31.12 -19.88
C PRO A 314 23.96 -30.60 -18.61
N GLU A 315 22.69 -30.25 -18.76
CA GLU A 315 21.88 -29.84 -17.59
C GLU A 315 21.54 -31.09 -16.73
N THR A 316 21.60 -30.89 -15.42
CA THR A 316 21.30 -31.95 -14.44
C THR A 316 20.34 -31.48 -13.35
N SER A 317 19.93 -30.21 -13.40
CA SER A 317 18.98 -29.61 -12.44
C SER A 317 17.53 -29.98 -12.77
N SER A 318 16.62 -29.50 -11.94
CA SER A 318 15.17 -29.57 -12.17
C SER A 318 14.60 -28.35 -12.88
N ASP A 319 15.46 -27.50 -13.43
CA ASP A 319 15.05 -26.29 -14.14
C ASP A 319 14.15 -26.62 -15.33
N ILE A 320 13.16 -25.77 -15.57
CA ILE A 320 12.21 -25.90 -16.68
C ILE A 320 12.76 -25.13 -17.88
N PHE A 321 13.00 -25.78 -18.98
CA PHE A 321 13.53 -25.17 -20.21
C PHE A 321 12.47 -25.11 -21.31
N ILE A 322 12.46 -23.95 -22.01
CA ILE A 322 11.83 -23.79 -23.32
C ILE A 322 12.96 -23.80 -24.35
N LYS A 323 13.02 -24.86 -25.16
CA LYS A 323 14.12 -25.09 -26.10
C LYS A 323 13.98 -24.19 -27.33
N PRO A 324 15.09 -23.61 -27.81
CA PRO A 324 15.09 -22.86 -29.07
C PRO A 324 14.93 -23.82 -30.27
N GLY A 325 14.41 -23.25 -31.37
CA GLY A 325 14.17 -24.05 -32.60
C GLY A 325 15.44 -24.59 -33.25
N LYS A 326 16.29 -23.73 -33.86
CA LYS A 326 17.44 -24.19 -34.66
C LYS A 326 18.75 -23.51 -34.28
N VAL A 327 18.78 -22.24 -34.04
CA VAL A 327 19.96 -21.45 -33.74
C VAL A 327 19.73 -20.67 -32.48
N TRP A 328 20.65 -20.72 -31.54
CA TRP A 328 20.61 -19.88 -30.36
C TRP A 328 21.43 -18.61 -30.62
N PRO A 329 20.88 -17.40 -30.39
CA PRO A 329 21.54 -16.17 -30.82
C PRO A 329 22.51 -15.58 -29.80
N SER A 330 22.67 -16.16 -28.61
CA SER A 330 23.36 -15.53 -27.48
C SER A 330 24.30 -16.49 -26.73
N ASP A 331 25.18 -15.91 -25.92
CA ASP A 331 25.95 -16.57 -24.86
C ASP A 331 25.22 -16.52 -23.49
N HIS A 332 24.04 -15.89 -23.42
CA HIS A 332 23.10 -15.96 -22.32
C HIS A 332 21.91 -16.85 -22.64
N LYS A 333 21.23 -17.36 -21.61
CA LYS A 333 19.86 -17.90 -21.71
C LYS A 333 18.87 -16.81 -21.29
N GLY A 334 17.66 -16.83 -21.86
CA GLY A 334 16.59 -15.92 -21.49
C GLY A 334 15.80 -16.42 -20.29
N VAL A 335 15.15 -15.52 -19.59
CA VAL A 335 14.20 -15.84 -18.53
C VAL A 335 12.79 -15.54 -19.00
N ILE A 336 11.87 -16.47 -18.75
CA ILE A 336 10.43 -16.31 -19.02
C ILE A 336 9.68 -16.31 -17.70
N ALA A 337 8.72 -15.41 -17.58
CA ALA A 337 7.76 -15.38 -16.48
C ALA A 337 6.34 -15.24 -17.02
N ASP A 338 5.42 -16.07 -16.51
CA ASP A 338 3.99 -15.93 -16.75
C ASP A 338 3.34 -15.28 -15.54
N PHE A 339 2.56 -14.23 -15.80
CA PHE A 339 1.81 -13.52 -14.79
C PHE A 339 0.31 -13.67 -15.01
N LYS A 340 -0.44 -13.90 -13.94
CA LYS A 340 -1.85 -13.56 -13.91
C LYS A 340 -1.98 -12.06 -13.79
N TYR A 341 -2.71 -11.46 -14.73
CA TYR A 341 -3.00 -10.03 -14.71
C TYR A 341 -4.46 -9.79 -14.34
N LYS A 342 -4.69 -9.30 -13.14
CA LYS A 342 -6.03 -8.88 -12.71
C LYS A 342 -6.22 -7.41 -13.01
N SER A 343 -6.80 -7.10 -14.17
CA SER A 343 -7.30 -5.74 -14.36
C SER A 343 -8.26 -5.44 -13.20
N GLY A 344 -8.00 -4.33 -12.48
CA GLY A 344 -8.75 -3.99 -11.27
C GLY A 344 -10.27 -4.00 -11.51
N PRO A 345 -11.09 -4.40 -10.54
CA PRO A 345 -12.53 -4.30 -10.65
C PRO A 345 -12.91 -2.84 -10.80
N GLY A 346 -13.43 -2.48 -11.93
CA GLY A 346 -14.05 -1.18 -12.16
C GLY A 346 -15.31 -1.41 -12.93
N PRO A 347 -16.37 -0.63 -12.70
CA PRO A 347 -17.54 -0.68 -13.52
C PRO A 347 -17.13 -0.35 -14.95
N GLY A 348 -16.94 -1.37 -15.78
CA GLY A 348 -16.69 -1.34 -17.23
C GLY A 348 -15.93 -0.10 -17.73
N ASN A 349 -15.28 -0.05 -18.81
CA ASN A 349 -14.65 1.03 -19.60
C ASN A 349 -14.38 2.45 -19.00
N PHE A 350 -14.73 2.74 -17.74
CA PHE A 350 -14.62 4.05 -17.07
C PHE A 350 -13.71 4.03 -15.84
N GLY A 351 -13.23 2.84 -15.41
CA GLY A 351 -12.23 2.66 -14.36
C GLY A 351 -12.45 3.43 -13.05
N LEU A 352 -13.69 3.51 -12.58
CA LEU A 352 -14.00 4.14 -11.30
C LEU A 352 -13.61 3.23 -10.13
N ALA A 353 -13.20 3.82 -8.99
CA ALA A 353 -13.01 3.11 -7.74
C ALA A 353 -14.35 2.54 -7.21
N GLU A 354 -14.30 1.45 -6.42
CA GLU A 354 -15.50 0.74 -5.91
C GLU A 354 -16.48 1.63 -5.14
N ILE A 355 -15.96 2.64 -4.46
CA ILE A 355 -16.76 3.60 -3.69
C ILE A 355 -17.74 4.38 -4.59
N TRP A 356 -17.42 4.53 -5.89
CA TRP A 356 -18.33 5.10 -6.90
C TRP A 356 -19.28 4.03 -7.41
N SER A 357 -20.27 3.68 -6.64
CA SER A 357 -21.22 2.61 -6.94
C SER A 357 -22.64 2.97 -6.51
N ASP A 358 -23.59 2.12 -6.93
CA ASP A 358 -25.01 2.28 -6.60
C ASP A 358 -25.21 2.41 -5.08
N GLY A 359 -26.10 3.29 -4.70
CA GLY A 359 -26.42 3.54 -3.29
C GLY A 359 -25.46 4.48 -2.57
N MET A 360 -24.43 5.03 -3.21
CA MET A 360 -23.45 5.93 -2.56
C MET A 360 -24.08 7.21 -2.00
N VAL A 361 -23.39 7.78 -1.00
CA VAL A 361 -23.64 9.17 -0.57
C VAL A 361 -22.48 10.02 -1.03
N ILE A 362 -22.73 11.12 -1.70
CA ILE A 362 -21.74 12.13 -2.09
C ILE A 362 -21.83 13.30 -1.10
N GLN A 363 -20.68 13.85 -0.68
CA GLN A 363 -20.63 15.01 0.21
C GLN A 363 -21.31 16.22 -0.44
N ARG A 364 -22.28 16.82 0.26
CA ARG A 364 -22.98 18.05 -0.17
C ARG A 364 -22.07 19.28 -0.08
N ASP A 365 -22.49 20.33 -0.79
CA ASP A 365 -21.94 21.70 -0.71
C ASP A 365 -20.44 21.80 -1.03
N THR A 366 -19.89 20.80 -1.73
CA THR A 366 -18.50 20.78 -2.17
C THR A 366 -18.39 20.37 -3.64
N ARG A 367 -17.27 20.75 -4.29
CA ARG A 367 -16.96 20.30 -5.64
C ARG A 367 -16.74 18.79 -5.64
N ILE A 368 -17.29 18.11 -6.65
CA ILE A 368 -17.22 16.66 -6.77
C ILE A 368 -16.22 16.32 -7.88
N LEU A 369 -15.03 15.86 -7.52
CA LEU A 369 -14.04 15.40 -8.48
C LEU A 369 -14.28 13.93 -8.79
N VAL A 370 -14.84 13.65 -9.97
CA VAL A 370 -15.01 12.30 -10.50
C VAL A 370 -13.81 11.97 -11.36
N GLU A 371 -13.14 10.88 -11.05
CA GLU A 371 -11.97 10.44 -11.81
C GLU A 371 -12.01 8.95 -12.11
N GLY A 372 -11.25 8.54 -13.10
CA GLY A 372 -11.15 7.15 -13.49
C GLY A 372 -10.10 6.93 -14.55
N THR A 373 -10.10 5.73 -15.10
CA THR A 373 -9.22 5.36 -16.21
C THR A 373 -10.02 5.06 -17.47
N GLY A 374 -9.36 5.09 -18.62
CA GLY A 374 -10.03 4.83 -19.89
C GLY A 374 -9.05 4.78 -21.07
N ARG A 375 -9.58 4.56 -22.27
CA ARG A 375 -8.75 4.53 -23.49
C ARG A 375 -8.24 5.93 -23.81
N LYS A 376 -6.92 6.11 -23.94
CA LYS A 376 -6.25 7.37 -24.37
C LYS A 376 -7.03 8.05 -25.49
N GLY A 377 -7.26 9.34 -25.33
CA GLY A 377 -7.95 10.19 -26.31
C GLY A 377 -9.46 10.03 -26.37
N SER A 378 -10.05 9.06 -25.65
CA SER A 378 -11.51 8.92 -25.58
C SER A 378 -12.12 10.10 -24.83
N ARG A 379 -13.28 10.56 -25.31
CA ARG A 379 -14.06 11.57 -24.60
C ARG A 379 -14.94 10.88 -23.57
N ILE A 380 -14.83 11.32 -22.33
CA ILE A 380 -15.72 10.92 -21.23
C ILE A 380 -16.67 12.09 -20.96
N LYS A 381 -17.95 11.78 -20.90
CA LYS A 381 -19.00 12.72 -20.50
C LYS A 381 -19.64 12.20 -19.23
N VAL A 382 -19.68 13.03 -18.19
CA VAL A 382 -20.32 12.75 -16.90
C VAL A 382 -21.54 13.64 -16.77
N ASN A 383 -22.70 13.04 -16.45
CA ASN A 383 -23.91 13.77 -16.09
C ASN A 383 -24.27 13.40 -14.65
N LEU A 384 -24.51 14.39 -13.82
CA LEU A 384 -24.90 14.25 -12.40
C LEU A 384 -25.69 15.47 -11.95
N GLY A 385 -26.83 15.28 -11.31
CA GLY A 385 -27.63 16.37 -10.73
C GLY A 385 -28.05 17.44 -11.74
N GLY A 386 -28.39 17.07 -12.97
CA GLY A 386 -28.73 18.00 -14.05
C GLY A 386 -27.53 18.68 -14.73
N HIS A 387 -26.34 18.51 -14.20
CA HIS A 387 -25.11 19.08 -14.75
C HIS A 387 -24.42 18.09 -15.68
N SER A 388 -23.81 18.61 -16.74
CA SER A 388 -23.03 17.81 -17.69
C SER A 388 -21.64 18.42 -17.86
N ARG A 389 -20.61 17.56 -17.79
CA ARG A 389 -19.23 17.91 -18.03
C ARG A 389 -18.56 16.86 -18.89
N SER A 390 -17.53 17.28 -19.61
CA SER A 390 -16.76 16.34 -20.44
C SER A 390 -15.28 16.58 -20.26
N THR A 391 -14.52 15.50 -20.35
CA THR A 391 -13.06 15.50 -20.37
C THR A 391 -12.56 14.55 -21.45
N LYS A 392 -11.26 14.57 -21.69
CA LYS A 392 -10.58 13.64 -22.59
C LYS A 392 -9.60 12.81 -21.77
N VAL A 393 -9.59 11.51 -21.99
CA VAL A 393 -8.64 10.60 -21.35
C VAL A 393 -7.22 10.99 -21.77
N GLY A 394 -6.36 11.23 -20.79
CA GLY A 394 -4.96 11.61 -20.98
C GLY A 394 -4.11 10.52 -21.61
N PRO A 395 -2.86 10.83 -21.94
CA PRO A 395 -1.89 9.86 -22.45
C PRO A 395 -1.57 8.74 -21.44
N ASP A 396 -1.71 9.03 -20.16
CA ASP A 396 -1.55 8.11 -19.03
C ASP A 396 -2.77 7.20 -18.77
N GLY A 397 -3.78 7.28 -19.63
CA GLY A 397 -5.02 6.52 -19.48
C GLY A 397 -5.96 7.04 -18.38
N LYS A 398 -5.63 8.17 -17.72
CA LYS A 398 -6.45 8.75 -16.66
C LYS A 398 -7.35 9.87 -17.19
N TRP A 399 -8.46 10.06 -16.50
CA TRP A 399 -9.35 11.18 -16.75
C TRP A 399 -9.92 11.68 -15.43
N SER A 400 -10.22 12.95 -15.37
CA SER A 400 -10.95 13.56 -14.26
C SER A 400 -11.91 14.62 -14.78
N VAL A 401 -12.98 14.84 -14.02
CA VAL A 401 -13.95 15.90 -14.28
C VAL A 401 -14.48 16.44 -12.96
N THR A 402 -14.50 17.75 -12.81
CA THR A 402 -15.07 18.40 -11.63
C THR A 402 -16.53 18.78 -11.89
N MET A 403 -17.42 18.18 -11.12
CA MET A 403 -18.85 18.52 -11.08
C MET A 403 -19.09 19.63 -10.04
N PRO A 404 -20.08 20.49 -10.23
CA PRO A 404 -20.42 21.52 -9.24
C PRO A 404 -20.96 20.89 -7.95
N PRO A 405 -20.98 21.66 -6.84
CA PRO A 405 -21.67 21.27 -5.62
C PRO A 405 -23.15 20.93 -5.87
N LEU A 406 -23.65 19.94 -5.13
CA LEU A 406 -25.06 19.56 -5.16
C LEU A 406 -25.69 19.75 -3.77
N PRO A 407 -26.95 20.20 -3.70
CA PRO A 407 -27.69 20.27 -2.45
C PRO A 407 -28.03 18.85 -1.93
N ALA A 408 -28.25 18.76 -0.61
CA ALA A 408 -28.68 17.51 0.01
C ALA A 408 -29.98 16.97 -0.63
N GLY A 409 -30.06 15.68 -0.83
CA GLY A 409 -31.22 15.03 -1.43
C GLY A 409 -30.97 13.56 -1.76
N THR A 410 -31.96 12.91 -2.31
CA THR A 410 -31.93 11.51 -2.75
C THR A 410 -32.41 11.38 -4.20
N GLY A 411 -32.20 10.17 -4.79
CA GLY A 411 -32.70 9.88 -6.15
C GLY A 411 -31.83 10.48 -7.26
N TYR A 412 -30.61 10.90 -6.98
CA TYR A 412 -29.66 11.29 -8.01
C TYR A 412 -29.15 10.05 -8.75
N GLU A 413 -28.83 10.27 -10.01
CA GLU A 413 -28.12 9.30 -10.85
C GLU A 413 -26.92 9.97 -11.50
N MET A 414 -25.83 9.21 -11.65
CA MET A 414 -24.64 9.62 -12.40
C MET A 414 -24.48 8.74 -13.63
N THR A 415 -24.45 9.37 -14.80
CA THR A 415 -24.25 8.68 -16.06
C THR A 415 -22.90 9.06 -16.65
N LEU A 416 -22.09 8.06 -16.97
CA LEU A 416 -20.83 8.20 -17.67
C LEU A 416 -20.97 7.65 -19.10
N THR A 417 -20.53 8.43 -20.09
CA THR A 417 -20.65 8.04 -21.50
C THR A 417 -19.30 8.19 -22.20
N SER A 418 -18.91 7.19 -22.98
CA SER A 418 -17.74 7.22 -23.84
C SER A 418 -18.05 6.51 -25.16
N GLY A 419 -18.14 7.27 -26.26
CA GLY A 419 -18.61 6.76 -27.54
C GLY A 419 -20.04 6.19 -27.44
N LYS A 420 -20.21 4.91 -27.77
CA LYS A 420 -21.49 4.19 -27.65
C LYS A 420 -21.71 3.52 -26.28
N LYS A 421 -20.74 3.60 -25.39
CA LYS A 421 -20.81 2.94 -24.06
C LYS A 421 -21.35 3.90 -23.02
N THR A 422 -22.32 3.45 -22.24
CA THR A 422 -22.91 4.19 -21.13
C THR A 422 -22.87 3.33 -19.88
N PHE A 423 -22.49 3.93 -18.79
CA PHE A 423 -22.53 3.34 -17.45
C PHE A 423 -23.32 4.27 -16.54
N THR A 424 -24.20 3.74 -15.72
CA THR A 424 -25.04 4.52 -14.82
C THR A 424 -24.90 4.01 -13.40
N ILE A 425 -24.60 4.92 -12.49
CA ILE A 425 -24.66 4.70 -11.04
C ILE A 425 -26.00 5.24 -10.55
N LYS A 426 -26.75 4.41 -9.84
CA LYS A 426 -28.13 4.69 -9.44
C LYS A 426 -28.27 4.86 -7.93
N ASP A 427 -29.40 5.39 -7.50
CA ASP A 427 -29.74 5.55 -6.09
C ASP A 427 -28.69 6.35 -5.31
N ILE A 428 -28.14 7.39 -5.93
CA ILE A 428 -27.19 8.28 -5.30
C ILE A 428 -27.93 9.23 -4.34
N ALA A 429 -27.40 9.38 -3.14
CA ALA A 429 -27.79 10.44 -2.22
C ALA A 429 -26.68 11.51 -2.14
N VAL A 430 -27.08 12.73 -1.83
CA VAL A 430 -26.17 13.83 -1.52
C VAL A 430 -26.43 14.24 -0.07
N GLY A 431 -25.40 14.30 0.77
CA GLY A 431 -25.53 14.57 2.19
C GLY A 431 -24.20 14.70 2.89
N GLU A 432 -24.07 14.20 4.09
CA GLU A 432 -22.82 14.23 4.86
C GLU A 432 -22.08 12.92 4.74
N VAL A 433 -20.77 12.94 4.49
CA VAL A 433 -19.93 11.75 4.36
C VAL A 433 -18.78 11.80 5.36
N TRP A 434 -18.64 10.76 6.16
CA TRP A 434 -17.61 10.67 7.19
C TRP A 434 -16.77 9.41 7.04
N MET A 435 -15.44 9.57 7.16
CA MET A 435 -14.50 8.47 7.29
C MET A 435 -14.46 7.98 8.74
N CYS A 436 -14.62 6.68 8.96
CA CYS A 436 -14.66 6.06 10.28
C CYS A 436 -13.53 5.03 10.36
N SER A 437 -12.41 5.39 11.00
CA SER A 437 -11.20 4.57 11.01
C SER A 437 -10.62 4.41 12.40
N GLY A 438 -9.70 3.48 12.54
CA GLY A 438 -9.03 3.15 13.78
C GLY A 438 -8.83 1.65 13.95
N GLN A 439 -8.87 1.19 15.18
CA GLN A 439 -8.66 -0.22 15.50
C GLN A 439 -9.92 -0.92 16.05
N SER A 440 -9.76 -1.99 16.80
CA SER A 440 -10.84 -2.90 17.20
C SER A 440 -12.04 -2.21 17.88
N ASN A 441 -11.82 -1.14 18.64
CA ASN A 441 -12.92 -0.39 19.26
C ASN A 441 -13.76 0.41 18.26
N MET A 442 -13.18 0.86 17.14
CA MET A 442 -13.93 1.40 16.00
C MET A 442 -14.56 0.26 15.16
N GLU A 443 -13.85 -0.85 14.97
CA GLU A 443 -14.37 -2.03 14.24
C GLU A 443 -15.51 -2.73 14.98
N PHE A 444 -15.67 -2.55 16.27
CA PHE A 444 -16.62 -3.26 17.14
C PHE A 444 -18.04 -3.18 16.58
N LYS A 445 -18.62 -4.34 16.31
CA LYS A 445 -19.90 -4.47 15.58
C LYS A 445 -21.08 -4.09 16.45
N LEU A 446 -22.10 -3.44 15.88
CA LEU A 446 -23.32 -3.06 16.59
C LEU A 446 -24.01 -4.24 17.25
N ALA A 447 -24.01 -5.41 16.64
CA ALA A 447 -24.56 -6.64 17.22
C ALA A 447 -23.90 -7.07 18.53
N GLY A 448 -22.68 -6.59 18.83
CA GLY A 448 -21.95 -6.87 20.07
C GLY A 448 -22.20 -5.90 21.22
N CYS A 449 -22.91 -4.78 20.97
CA CYS A 449 -23.17 -3.77 21.98
C CYS A 449 -24.19 -4.19 23.04
N ASP A 450 -24.16 -3.53 24.18
CA ASP A 450 -25.15 -3.68 25.24
C ASP A 450 -26.56 -3.24 24.79
N THR A 451 -26.65 -2.24 23.91
CA THR A 451 -27.91 -1.71 23.36
C THR A 451 -28.36 -2.36 22.06
N ALA A 452 -27.63 -3.40 21.56
CA ALA A 452 -27.85 -3.99 20.23
C ALA A 452 -29.30 -4.42 19.96
N SER A 453 -29.97 -4.98 20.95
CA SER A 453 -31.37 -5.48 20.81
C SER A 453 -32.37 -4.36 20.49
N GLU A 454 -32.17 -3.17 21.06
CA GLU A 454 -33.00 -2.00 20.82
C GLU A 454 -32.60 -1.30 19.53
N ASP A 455 -31.30 -1.06 19.33
CA ASP A 455 -30.78 -0.33 18.19
C ASP A 455 -31.08 -1.04 16.87
N LEU A 456 -30.96 -2.36 16.82
CA LEU A 456 -31.24 -3.16 15.63
C LEU A 456 -32.73 -3.23 15.26
N LYS A 457 -33.65 -2.98 16.22
CA LYS A 457 -35.07 -2.84 15.89
C LYS A 457 -35.38 -1.54 15.14
N ASN A 458 -34.57 -0.51 15.38
CA ASN A 458 -34.73 0.84 14.83
C ASN A 458 -33.65 1.17 13.75
N ALA A 459 -32.98 0.14 13.20
CA ALA A 459 -31.84 0.33 12.30
C ALA A 459 -32.25 0.61 10.84
N ASP A 460 -33.50 0.44 10.45
CA ASP A 460 -33.95 0.66 9.08
C ASP A 460 -34.06 2.16 8.79
N ASP A 461 -33.09 2.68 8.04
CA ASP A 461 -33.04 4.08 7.60
C ASP A 461 -32.38 4.17 6.22
N SER A 462 -33.18 4.46 5.19
CA SER A 462 -32.66 4.58 3.81
C SER A 462 -31.80 5.82 3.58
N GLY A 463 -31.83 6.81 4.49
CA GLY A 463 -31.01 7.99 4.48
C GLY A 463 -29.65 7.82 5.18
N LEU A 464 -29.47 6.75 5.96
CA LEU A 464 -28.19 6.36 6.54
C LEU A 464 -27.61 5.23 5.67
N ARG A 465 -26.42 5.42 5.11
CA ARG A 465 -25.79 4.47 4.18
C ARG A 465 -24.38 4.13 4.61
N LEU A 466 -24.04 2.87 4.45
CA LEU A 466 -22.89 2.22 5.05
C LEU A 466 -21.99 1.64 3.95
N PHE A 467 -20.73 2.05 3.90
CA PHE A 467 -19.68 1.45 3.09
C PHE A 467 -18.71 0.75 4.02
N ASN A 468 -18.82 -0.58 4.14
CA ASN A 468 -18.14 -1.36 5.16
C ASN A 468 -16.97 -2.15 4.55
N MET A 469 -15.76 -1.68 4.75
CA MET A 469 -14.53 -2.33 4.26
C MET A 469 -14.10 -3.41 5.27
N LEU A 470 -14.33 -4.65 4.93
CA LEU A 470 -14.03 -5.79 5.79
C LEU A 470 -12.92 -6.66 5.19
N SER A 471 -11.93 -6.99 6.00
CA SER A 471 -10.97 -8.04 5.66
C SER A 471 -11.53 -9.42 5.98
N PRO A 472 -11.27 -10.46 5.16
CA PRO A 472 -11.57 -11.84 5.50
C PRO A 472 -10.60 -12.40 6.55
N LEU A 473 -9.53 -11.66 6.89
CA LEU A 473 -8.45 -12.14 7.75
C LEU A 473 -8.64 -11.69 9.20
N THR A 474 -8.49 -12.60 10.12
CA THR A 474 -8.28 -12.29 11.54
C THR A 474 -6.79 -12.31 11.85
N THR A 475 -6.34 -11.40 12.72
CA THR A 475 -4.93 -11.34 13.15
C THR A 475 -4.67 -12.10 14.46
N TYR A 476 -5.69 -12.41 15.22
CA TYR A 476 -5.54 -12.99 16.56
C TYR A 476 -5.39 -14.52 16.53
N GLY A 477 -4.26 -15.01 17.03
CA GLY A 477 -4.03 -16.43 17.30
C GLY A 477 -3.95 -17.34 16.07
N VAL A 478 -3.74 -16.80 14.86
CA VAL A 478 -3.75 -17.57 13.61
C VAL A 478 -2.45 -17.38 12.82
N LYS A 479 -2.03 -18.43 12.14
CA LYS A 479 -1.04 -18.35 11.06
C LYS A 479 -1.82 -18.30 9.75
N TRP A 480 -1.57 -17.28 8.96
CA TRP A 480 -2.20 -17.18 7.65
C TRP A 480 -1.66 -18.24 6.69
N THR A 481 -2.51 -18.70 5.78
CA THR A 481 -2.08 -19.61 4.71
C THR A 481 -1.11 -18.89 3.78
N GLU A 482 -0.36 -19.64 2.98
CA GLU A 482 0.53 -19.04 1.99
C GLU A 482 -0.23 -18.14 0.99
N GLU A 483 -1.43 -18.53 0.56
CA GLU A 483 -2.30 -17.73 -0.31
C GLU A 483 -2.71 -16.42 0.38
N GLN A 484 -3.13 -16.48 1.64
CA GLN A 484 -3.49 -15.30 2.42
C GLN A 484 -2.30 -14.35 2.59
N THR A 485 -1.11 -14.87 2.90
CA THR A 485 0.11 -14.05 3.00
C THR A 485 0.49 -13.41 1.66
N ARG A 486 0.29 -14.13 0.55
CA ARG A 486 0.50 -13.61 -0.81
C ARG A 486 -0.48 -12.48 -1.11
N ASP A 487 -1.76 -12.62 -0.77
CA ASP A 487 -2.76 -11.59 -0.96
C ASP A 487 -2.44 -10.32 -0.15
N VAL A 488 -2.03 -10.46 1.10
CA VAL A 488 -1.60 -9.33 1.94
C VAL A 488 -0.35 -8.66 1.35
N ASN A 489 0.65 -9.42 0.93
CA ASN A 489 1.85 -8.87 0.29
C ASN A 489 1.52 -8.14 -1.03
N ALA A 490 0.47 -8.54 -1.72
CA ALA A 490 -0.04 -7.90 -2.94
C ALA A 490 -1.08 -6.80 -2.66
N TYR A 491 -1.16 -6.28 -1.44
CA TYR A 491 -2.14 -5.26 -1.01
C TYR A 491 -3.61 -5.63 -1.28
N ARG A 492 -3.93 -6.92 -1.36
CA ARG A 492 -5.30 -7.45 -1.44
C ARG A 492 -5.79 -7.81 -0.05
N TYR A 493 -6.20 -6.82 0.72
CA TYR A 493 -6.56 -6.98 2.13
C TYR A 493 -8.06 -6.96 2.36
N TYR A 494 -8.79 -6.06 1.71
CA TYR A 494 -10.23 -5.94 1.87
C TYR A 494 -11.00 -6.75 0.83
N ASN A 495 -12.14 -7.31 1.24
CA ASN A 495 -13.11 -7.87 0.31
C ASN A 495 -13.73 -6.75 -0.54
N PRO A 496 -14.15 -7.04 -1.79
CA PRO A 496 -14.98 -6.13 -2.56
C PRO A 496 -16.21 -5.71 -1.74
N THR A 497 -16.50 -4.41 -1.73
CA THR A 497 -17.60 -3.87 -0.95
C THR A 497 -18.47 -2.92 -1.76
N LYS A 498 -19.66 -2.63 -1.25
CA LYS A 498 -20.63 -1.72 -1.86
C LYS A 498 -21.36 -0.93 -0.78
N TRP A 499 -21.99 0.15 -1.19
CA TRP A 499 -22.89 0.89 -0.32
C TRP A 499 -24.16 0.09 0.00
N GLU A 500 -24.56 0.10 1.27
CA GLU A 500 -25.79 -0.51 1.75
C GLU A 500 -26.59 0.50 2.55
N LYS A 501 -27.89 0.51 2.39
CA LYS A 501 -28.79 1.26 3.29
C LYS A 501 -28.72 0.64 4.69
N SER A 502 -28.79 1.48 5.71
CA SER A 502 -28.92 0.99 7.08
C SER A 502 -30.19 0.13 7.20
N SER A 503 -29.99 -1.08 7.65
CA SER A 503 -31.04 -2.06 7.93
C SER A 503 -30.58 -2.90 9.10
N ARG A 504 -31.47 -3.69 9.69
CA ARG A 504 -31.10 -4.60 10.76
C ARG A 504 -29.87 -5.44 10.42
N ASN A 505 -29.77 -5.96 9.19
CA ASN A 505 -28.68 -6.82 8.76
C ASN A 505 -27.38 -6.05 8.50
N SER A 506 -27.42 -4.92 7.78
CA SER A 506 -26.23 -4.14 7.47
C SER A 506 -25.68 -3.45 8.72
N ALA A 507 -26.53 -2.89 9.58
CA ALA A 507 -26.15 -2.27 10.83
C ALA A 507 -25.54 -3.27 11.83
N ALA A 508 -26.08 -4.49 11.93
CA ALA A 508 -25.59 -5.50 12.87
C ALA A 508 -24.09 -5.81 12.68
N ARG A 509 -23.59 -5.78 11.45
CA ARG A 509 -22.19 -6.06 11.11
C ARG A 509 -21.34 -4.83 10.90
N PHE A 510 -21.89 -3.64 11.06
CA PHE A 510 -21.21 -2.35 10.93
C PHE A 510 -20.65 -1.88 12.27
N SER A 511 -19.69 -0.93 12.23
CA SER A 511 -19.14 -0.26 13.42
C SER A 511 -20.25 0.34 14.28
N ALA A 512 -20.31 -0.04 15.54
CA ALA A 512 -21.27 0.51 16.48
C ALA A 512 -21.06 2.00 16.75
N VAL A 513 -19.81 2.42 16.95
CA VAL A 513 -19.47 3.83 17.16
C VAL A 513 -19.86 4.67 15.95
N ALA A 514 -19.48 4.22 14.76
CA ALA A 514 -19.81 4.93 13.53
C ALA A 514 -21.33 4.95 13.27
N TRP A 515 -22.02 3.85 13.51
CA TRP A 515 -23.48 3.79 13.32
C TRP A 515 -24.21 4.76 14.24
N HIS A 516 -23.91 4.79 15.55
CA HIS A 516 -24.53 5.73 16.50
C HIS A 516 -24.20 7.17 16.18
N PHE A 517 -22.95 7.44 15.76
CA PHE A 517 -22.53 8.75 15.27
C PHE A 517 -23.38 9.19 14.07
N GLY A 518 -23.44 8.36 13.04
CA GLY A 518 -24.16 8.68 11.82
C GLY A 518 -25.67 8.77 12.01
N LYS A 519 -26.25 7.90 12.88
CA LYS A 519 -27.68 7.94 13.20
C LYS A 519 -28.05 9.26 13.87
N MET A 520 -27.27 9.72 14.86
CA MET A 520 -27.52 11.00 15.51
C MET A 520 -27.38 12.18 14.53
N LEU A 521 -26.37 12.17 13.65
CA LEU A 521 -26.25 13.20 12.62
C LEU A 521 -27.44 13.16 11.65
N ARG A 522 -27.85 11.98 11.22
CA ARG A 522 -29.00 11.81 10.31
C ARG A 522 -30.29 12.37 10.92
N ASP A 523 -30.53 12.08 12.20
CA ASP A 523 -31.72 12.54 12.92
C ASP A 523 -31.70 14.06 13.15
N SER A 524 -30.53 14.63 13.46
CA SER A 524 -30.39 16.05 13.75
C SER A 524 -30.38 16.93 12.50
N LEU A 525 -29.69 16.51 11.43
CA LEU A 525 -29.52 17.29 10.21
C LEU A 525 -30.66 17.09 9.19
N ASN A 526 -31.39 16.01 9.32
CA ASN A 526 -32.42 15.55 8.38
C ASN A 526 -31.94 15.49 6.91
N VAL A 527 -30.66 15.12 6.70
CA VAL A 527 -30.06 14.91 5.36
C VAL A 527 -29.47 13.49 5.27
N PRO A 528 -29.25 12.93 4.08
CA PRO A 528 -28.55 11.67 3.96
C PRO A 528 -27.19 11.70 4.64
N VAL A 529 -26.78 10.56 5.25
CA VAL A 529 -25.48 10.39 5.88
C VAL A 529 -24.82 9.13 5.34
N GLY A 530 -23.59 9.26 4.84
CA GLY A 530 -22.75 8.17 4.38
C GLY A 530 -21.59 7.93 5.34
N LEU A 531 -21.40 6.69 5.76
CA LEU A 531 -20.32 6.28 6.64
C LEU A 531 -19.41 5.29 5.92
N ILE A 532 -18.12 5.64 5.81
CA ILE A 532 -17.09 4.78 5.24
C ILE A 532 -16.30 4.22 6.41
N CYS A 533 -16.44 2.92 6.69
CA CYS A 533 -15.74 2.27 7.79
C CYS A 533 -14.67 1.32 7.25
N ASN A 534 -13.40 1.54 7.67
CA ASN A 534 -12.25 0.72 7.33
C ASN A 534 -11.37 0.40 8.54
N ALA A 535 -11.94 0.32 9.73
CA ALA A 535 -11.22 0.01 10.96
C ALA A 535 -10.69 -1.43 10.98
N VAL A 536 -9.50 -1.62 11.58
CA VAL A 536 -8.80 -2.92 11.64
C VAL A 536 -8.30 -3.21 13.05
N GLY A 537 -8.79 -4.30 13.65
CA GLY A 537 -8.46 -4.69 15.02
C GLY A 537 -6.95 -4.90 15.24
N GLY A 538 -6.40 -4.23 16.25
CA GLY A 538 -4.98 -4.28 16.60
C GLY A 538 -4.06 -3.44 15.73
N SER A 539 -4.59 -2.67 14.78
CA SER A 539 -3.75 -1.82 13.92
C SER A 539 -3.06 -0.70 14.71
N THR A 540 -1.85 -0.40 14.31
CA THR A 540 -1.02 0.67 14.87
C THR A 540 -1.26 1.99 14.13
N ALA A 541 -0.99 3.14 14.73
CA ALA A 541 -1.20 4.45 14.12
C ALA A 541 -0.38 4.63 12.83
N GLU A 542 0.88 4.18 12.84
CA GLU A 542 1.78 4.27 11.70
C GLU A 542 1.32 3.49 10.47
N SER A 543 0.46 2.47 10.64
CA SER A 543 -0.09 1.73 9.51
C SER A 543 -1.08 2.56 8.67
N TRP A 544 -1.64 3.62 9.26
CA TRP A 544 -2.61 4.53 8.64
C TRP A 544 -2.00 5.82 8.09
N MET A 545 -0.67 5.95 8.11
CA MET A 545 0.08 7.10 7.62
C MET A 545 0.73 6.77 6.27
N PRO A 546 0.86 7.70 5.32
CA PRO A 546 1.63 7.46 4.11
C PRO A 546 3.12 7.33 4.41
N MET A 547 3.84 6.51 3.65
CA MET A 547 5.25 6.20 3.93
C MET A 547 6.17 7.42 3.87
N ASP A 548 5.89 8.40 3.00
CA ASP A 548 6.65 9.66 2.94
C ASP A 548 6.53 10.46 4.25
N ALA A 549 5.34 10.54 4.82
CA ALA A 549 5.15 11.21 6.10
C ALA A 549 5.83 10.45 7.27
N ILE A 550 5.88 9.12 7.20
CA ILE A 550 6.63 8.30 8.18
C ILE A 550 8.13 8.55 8.04
N ARG A 551 8.65 8.56 6.81
CA ARG A 551 10.07 8.84 6.54
C ARG A 551 10.50 10.20 7.07
N ASP A 552 9.65 11.20 6.94
CA ASP A 552 9.93 12.57 7.39
C ASP A 552 9.85 12.73 8.92
N SER A 553 8.94 12.01 9.58
CA SER A 553 8.66 12.19 11.02
C SER A 553 9.29 11.13 11.93
N LEU A 554 9.35 9.88 11.47
CA LEU A 554 9.79 8.70 12.23
C LEU A 554 10.59 7.74 11.33
N PRO A 555 11.71 8.17 10.73
CA PRO A 555 12.43 7.43 9.69
C PRO A 555 12.87 6.02 10.12
N VAL A 556 13.10 5.79 11.40
CA VAL A 556 13.46 4.47 11.94
C VAL A 556 12.37 3.40 11.67
N LEU A 557 11.11 3.79 11.49
CA LEU A 557 10.01 2.86 11.23
C LEU A 557 9.94 2.42 9.75
N GLU A 558 10.59 3.13 8.84
CA GLU A 558 10.56 2.76 7.41
C GLU A 558 11.17 1.37 7.16
N HIS A 559 12.32 1.11 7.78
CA HIS A 559 13.06 -0.15 7.59
C HIS A 559 13.19 -0.99 8.85
N GLY A 560 13.00 -0.42 10.03
CA GLY A 560 13.26 -1.03 11.31
C GLY A 560 12.02 -1.37 12.14
N TRP A 561 10.82 -1.34 11.60
CA TRP A 561 9.59 -1.55 12.38
C TRP A 561 9.60 -2.88 13.15
N ASP A 562 10.07 -3.96 12.54
CA ASP A 562 10.11 -5.30 13.13
C ASP A 562 11.00 -5.40 14.38
N THR A 563 11.93 -4.47 14.57
CA THR A 563 12.89 -4.44 15.69
C THR A 563 12.84 -3.16 16.51
N SER A 564 12.08 -2.16 16.07
CA SER A 564 11.99 -0.86 16.72
C SER A 564 11.25 -0.91 18.05
N SER A 565 11.78 -0.25 19.09
CA SER A 565 11.07 0.01 20.34
C SER A 565 9.90 1.00 20.21
N LEU A 566 9.77 1.68 19.07
CA LEU A 566 8.63 2.55 18.79
C LEU A 566 7.36 1.75 18.45
N ALA A 567 7.50 0.55 17.92
CA ALA A 567 6.40 -0.38 17.66
C ALA A 567 6.22 -1.33 18.85
N MET A 568 4.99 -1.54 19.29
CA MET A 568 4.70 -2.43 20.42
C MET A 568 5.12 -3.88 20.13
N GLU A 569 5.78 -4.52 21.08
CA GLU A 569 6.30 -5.89 20.95
C GLU A 569 5.22 -6.88 20.51
N TRP A 570 4.06 -6.88 21.17
CA TRP A 570 2.97 -7.78 20.81
C TRP A 570 2.44 -7.59 19.38
N ALA A 571 2.52 -6.36 18.84
CA ALA A 571 2.09 -6.08 17.46
C ALA A 571 3.10 -6.65 16.46
N ARG A 572 4.40 -6.53 16.76
CA ARG A 572 5.48 -7.14 15.99
C ARG A 572 5.39 -8.66 16.00
N ASP A 573 5.24 -9.26 17.19
CA ASP A 573 5.12 -10.70 17.36
C ASP A 573 3.90 -11.27 16.63
N ARG A 574 2.76 -10.59 16.72
CA ARG A 574 1.54 -10.98 16.02
C ARG A 574 1.72 -10.90 14.51
N ALA A 575 2.32 -9.82 14.01
CA ALA A 575 2.61 -9.69 12.59
C ALA A 575 3.55 -10.81 12.11
N ALA A 576 4.62 -11.10 12.85
CA ALA A 576 5.53 -12.20 12.55
C ALA A 576 4.81 -13.57 12.57
N PHE A 577 3.94 -13.81 13.56
CA PHE A 577 3.19 -15.05 13.69
C PHE A 577 2.17 -15.24 12.55
N ASN A 578 1.41 -14.20 12.20
CA ASN A 578 0.47 -14.26 11.07
C ASN A 578 1.21 -14.58 9.76
N MET A 579 2.39 -13.98 9.55
CA MET A 579 3.19 -14.10 8.33
C MET A 579 4.17 -15.29 8.35
N THR A 580 4.02 -16.25 9.28
CA THR A 580 4.93 -17.41 9.40
C THR A 580 5.07 -18.19 8.08
N ASN A 581 3.98 -18.39 7.35
CA ASN A 581 3.97 -19.16 6.09
C ASN A 581 4.26 -18.28 4.86
N SER A 582 4.60 -17.00 5.03
CA SER A 582 4.98 -16.14 3.91
C SER A 582 6.38 -16.49 3.42
N ARG A 583 6.51 -16.73 2.13
CA ARG A 583 7.79 -16.91 1.44
C ARG A 583 8.36 -15.60 0.90
N ALA A 584 7.61 -14.51 0.99
CA ALA A 584 8.08 -13.20 0.54
C ALA A 584 9.26 -12.71 1.40
N ALA A 585 10.25 -12.12 0.76
CA ALA A 585 11.39 -11.51 1.45
C ALA A 585 10.94 -10.35 2.34
N VAL A 586 10.08 -9.49 1.82
CA VAL A 586 9.45 -8.42 2.59
C VAL A 586 8.05 -8.86 2.98
N LYS A 587 7.84 -9.06 4.28
CA LYS A 587 6.56 -9.47 4.83
C LYS A 587 5.73 -8.24 5.18
N ARG A 588 4.76 -7.90 4.33
CA ARG A 588 3.78 -6.85 4.62
C ARG A 588 2.74 -7.34 5.61
N HIS A 589 2.21 -6.43 6.40
CA HIS A 589 1.18 -6.76 7.39
C HIS A 589 0.34 -5.51 7.70
N PRO A 590 -0.98 -5.61 7.97
CA PRO A 590 -1.83 -4.46 8.30
C PRO A 590 -1.38 -3.65 9.52
N PHE A 591 -0.47 -4.15 10.35
CA PHE A 591 0.11 -3.39 11.47
C PHE A 591 1.37 -2.62 11.08
N LYS A 592 2.00 -2.96 9.96
CA LYS A 592 3.23 -2.31 9.52
C LYS A 592 2.98 -0.94 8.89
N PRO A 593 3.99 -0.06 8.91
CA PRO A 593 3.90 1.30 8.38
C PRO A 593 3.27 1.39 7.00
N ALA A 594 2.41 2.38 6.81
CA ALA A 594 1.70 2.74 5.59
C ALA A 594 0.74 1.69 5.00
N TYR A 595 0.70 0.46 5.50
CA TYR A 595 -0.07 -0.60 4.86
C TYR A 595 -1.57 -0.27 4.75
N LEU A 596 -2.20 0.10 5.85
CA LEU A 596 -3.63 0.42 5.87
C LEU A 596 -3.95 1.76 5.20
N PHE A 597 -2.99 2.68 5.19
CA PHE A 597 -3.12 3.88 4.37
C PHE A 597 -3.20 3.51 2.88
N ASP A 598 -2.31 2.64 2.41
CA ASP A 598 -2.25 2.25 1.00
C ASP A 598 -3.47 1.47 0.53
N VAL A 599 -4.00 0.55 1.36
CA VAL A 599 -5.17 -0.27 0.97
C VAL A 599 -6.52 0.34 1.38
N GLY A 600 -6.55 1.19 2.41
CA GLY A 600 -7.79 1.66 3.03
C GLY A 600 -8.09 3.15 2.88
N ILE A 601 -7.06 3.99 2.66
CA ILE A 601 -7.22 5.45 2.53
C ILE A 601 -6.89 5.91 1.10
N ARG A 602 -5.76 5.49 0.56
CA ARG A 602 -5.28 5.88 -0.78
C ARG A 602 -6.31 5.69 -1.89
N PRO A 603 -7.11 4.59 -1.94
CA PRO A 603 -8.12 4.40 -3.00
C PRO A 603 -9.27 5.42 -2.99
N HIS A 604 -9.44 6.17 -1.89
CA HIS A 604 -10.56 7.11 -1.70
C HIS A 604 -10.15 8.58 -1.83
N ARG A 605 -8.96 8.88 -2.34
CA ARG A 605 -8.35 10.22 -2.37
C ARG A 605 -9.29 11.34 -2.80
N HIS A 606 -10.03 11.14 -3.85
CA HIS A 606 -10.88 12.19 -4.43
C HIS A 606 -12.37 12.00 -4.15
N PHE A 607 -12.72 10.99 -3.34
CA PHE A 607 -14.08 10.86 -2.84
C PHE A 607 -14.27 11.85 -1.70
N PRO A 608 -15.15 12.87 -1.86
CA PRO A 608 -15.23 13.93 -0.89
C PRO A 608 -15.85 13.47 0.43
N VAL A 609 -15.19 13.79 1.53
CA VAL A 609 -15.66 13.56 2.89
C VAL A 609 -15.74 14.86 3.67
N ARG A 610 -16.65 14.94 4.66
CA ARG A 610 -16.74 16.07 5.58
C ARG A 610 -15.58 16.06 6.57
N GLY A 611 -15.28 14.91 7.14
CA GLY A 611 -14.26 14.73 8.17
C GLY A 611 -14.00 13.27 8.49
N ALA A 612 -13.22 13.05 9.53
CA ALA A 612 -12.89 11.72 10.05
C ALA A 612 -13.28 11.58 11.52
N ILE A 613 -13.78 10.39 11.90
CA ILE A 613 -13.86 9.93 13.27
C ILE A 613 -12.83 8.84 13.49
N TRP A 614 -12.06 8.93 14.59
CA TRP A 614 -10.89 8.10 14.85
C TRP A 614 -10.92 7.46 16.24
N TYR A 615 -10.89 6.13 16.31
CA TYR A 615 -10.78 5.42 17.58
C TYR A 615 -9.63 4.41 17.54
N GLN A 616 -8.48 4.86 18.03
CA GLN A 616 -7.24 4.09 18.07
C GLN A 616 -6.34 4.64 19.19
N GLY A 617 -5.42 3.84 19.67
CA GLY A 617 -4.43 4.23 20.65
C GLY A 617 -3.88 3.03 21.42
N GLU A 618 -4.67 1.99 21.61
CA GLU A 618 -4.32 0.82 22.41
C GLU A 618 -3.06 0.11 21.89
N SER A 619 -2.81 0.21 20.60
CA SER A 619 -1.64 -0.38 19.92
C SER A 619 -0.41 0.53 19.89
N ASN A 620 -0.45 1.69 20.55
CA ASN A 620 0.65 2.66 20.64
C ASN A 620 0.83 3.23 22.07
N ALA A 621 0.09 2.71 23.08
CA ALA A 621 -0.01 3.33 24.40
C ALA A 621 1.24 3.15 25.29
N GLU A 622 2.20 2.32 24.89
CA GLU A 622 3.45 2.13 25.65
C GLU A 622 4.53 3.17 25.32
N ASN A 623 4.43 3.83 24.14
CA ASN A 623 5.37 4.87 23.73
C ASN A 623 4.62 6.18 23.39
N ILE A 624 4.34 6.96 24.44
CA ILE A 624 3.54 8.19 24.35
C ILE A 624 4.18 9.23 23.42
N PRO A 625 5.49 9.57 23.53
CA PRO A 625 6.12 10.56 22.64
C PRO A 625 6.06 10.16 21.16
N ALA A 626 6.26 8.88 20.86
CA ALA A 626 6.12 8.38 19.50
C ALA A 626 4.67 8.51 18.99
N HIS A 627 3.69 8.14 19.83
CA HIS A 627 2.27 8.29 19.47
C HIS A 627 1.90 9.77 19.23
N GLU A 628 2.39 10.70 20.04
CA GLU A 628 2.14 12.13 19.83
C GLU A 628 2.64 12.61 18.46
N THR A 629 3.84 12.16 18.06
CA THR A 629 4.37 12.44 16.73
C THR A 629 3.54 11.78 15.62
N MET A 630 3.19 10.49 15.79
CA MET A 630 2.37 9.75 14.84
C MET A 630 1.00 10.40 14.64
N PHE A 631 0.31 10.76 15.72
CA PHE A 631 -1.03 11.30 15.62
C PHE A 631 -1.06 12.67 14.92
N ARG A 632 -0.11 13.58 15.24
CA ARG A 632 0.02 14.86 14.52
C ARG A 632 0.28 14.64 13.03
N THR A 633 1.20 13.74 12.72
CA THR A 633 1.57 13.42 11.34
C THR A 633 0.41 12.75 10.58
N LEU A 634 -0.34 11.88 11.25
CA LEU A 634 -1.52 11.21 10.69
C LEU A 634 -2.60 12.24 10.33
N VAL A 635 -2.98 13.12 11.25
CA VAL A 635 -3.99 14.17 11.00
C VAL A 635 -3.55 15.06 9.84
N LYS A 636 -2.30 15.54 9.88
CA LYS A 636 -1.74 16.37 8.80
C LYS A 636 -1.77 15.65 7.46
N SER A 637 -1.29 14.40 7.40
CA SER A 637 -1.20 13.64 6.16
C SER A 637 -2.55 13.31 5.54
N TRP A 638 -3.59 13.07 6.36
CA TRP A 638 -4.95 12.88 5.84
C TRP A 638 -5.53 14.17 5.30
N ARG A 639 -5.34 15.31 5.99
CA ARG A 639 -5.74 16.63 5.49
C ARG A 639 -5.07 16.98 4.16
N ASP A 640 -3.77 16.73 4.06
CA ASP A 640 -3.01 16.92 2.81
C ASP A 640 -3.52 15.98 1.70
N TRP A 641 -3.86 14.73 2.05
CA TRP A 641 -4.34 13.72 1.10
C TRP A 641 -5.68 14.11 0.47
N TRP A 642 -6.61 14.64 1.26
CA TRP A 642 -7.90 15.15 0.75
C TRP A 642 -7.82 16.58 0.23
N GLY A 643 -6.68 17.28 0.40
CA GLY A 643 -6.53 18.69 0.02
C GLY A 643 -7.44 19.61 0.85
N ASN A 644 -7.74 19.24 2.10
CA ASN A 644 -8.59 20.00 3.02
C ASN A 644 -7.86 20.20 4.36
N PRO A 645 -7.11 21.29 4.52
CA PRO A 645 -6.34 21.55 5.74
C PRO A 645 -7.21 21.72 6.99
N GLU A 646 -8.48 22.10 6.81
CA GLU A 646 -9.45 22.30 7.89
C GLU A 646 -10.36 21.08 8.12
N MET A 647 -10.05 19.94 7.49
CA MET A 647 -10.87 18.73 7.65
C MET A 647 -11.01 18.36 9.13
N PRO A 648 -12.25 18.32 9.69
CA PRO A 648 -12.49 17.93 11.07
C PRO A 648 -11.97 16.52 11.36
N PHE A 649 -11.26 16.38 12.48
CA PHE A 649 -10.71 15.10 12.93
C PHE A 649 -11.14 14.85 14.38
N LEU A 650 -12.16 13.99 14.57
CA LEU A 650 -12.77 13.75 15.87
C LEU A 650 -12.24 12.43 16.45
N ALA A 651 -11.41 12.54 17.46
CA ALA A 651 -10.79 11.38 18.11
C ALA A 651 -11.61 10.87 19.30
N VAL A 652 -11.36 9.63 19.71
CA VAL A 652 -11.89 9.06 20.97
C VAL A 652 -10.72 8.87 21.94
N GLN A 653 -10.85 9.43 23.15
CA GLN A 653 -9.95 9.10 24.26
C GLN A 653 -10.18 7.66 24.68
N LEU A 654 -9.10 6.91 24.93
CA LEU A 654 -9.21 5.52 25.36
C LEU A 654 -10.04 5.37 26.63
N SER A 655 -10.87 4.33 26.69
CA SER A 655 -11.59 3.90 27.89
C SER A 655 -10.62 3.36 28.95
N SER A 656 -11.03 3.41 30.23
CA SER A 656 -10.18 2.95 31.33
C SER A 656 -10.06 1.41 31.36
N ILE A 657 -8.84 0.91 31.67
CA ILE A 657 -8.52 -0.51 31.82
C ILE A 657 -7.24 -0.63 32.65
N GLU A 658 -7.07 -1.74 33.38
CA GLU A 658 -5.88 -1.98 34.22
C GLU A 658 -4.59 -2.15 33.38
N ARG A 659 -4.05 -1.04 32.91
CA ARG A 659 -2.75 -0.97 32.22
C ARG A 659 -1.97 0.26 32.67
N PRO A 660 -0.70 0.13 33.06
CA PRO A 660 0.04 1.20 33.76
C PRO A 660 0.16 2.52 33.00
N THR A 661 0.33 2.47 31.69
CA THR A 661 0.56 3.66 30.84
C THR A 661 -0.75 4.43 30.51
N TRP A 662 -1.91 3.87 30.80
CA TRP A 662 -3.20 4.41 30.36
C TRP A 662 -3.53 5.81 30.86
N PRO A 663 -3.30 6.18 32.12
CA PRO A 663 -3.62 7.52 32.61
C PRO A 663 -2.85 8.59 31.84
N GLU A 664 -1.54 8.40 31.69
CA GLU A 664 -0.67 9.33 30.97
C GLU A 664 -1.01 9.39 29.49
N PHE A 665 -1.34 8.27 28.87
CA PHE A 665 -1.75 8.20 27.47
C PHE A 665 -3.07 8.94 27.23
N ARG A 666 -4.08 8.79 28.12
CA ARG A 666 -5.35 9.54 28.02
C ARG A 666 -5.14 11.03 28.13
N ASP A 667 -4.29 11.50 29.06
CA ASP A 667 -3.96 12.92 29.14
C ASP A 667 -3.21 13.42 27.92
N SER A 668 -2.31 12.62 27.36
CA SER A 668 -1.64 12.92 26.09
C SER A 668 -2.65 13.07 24.95
N GLN A 669 -3.64 12.16 24.82
CA GLN A 669 -4.68 12.28 23.80
C GLN A 669 -5.49 13.58 23.95
N ARG A 670 -5.82 13.99 25.19
CA ARG A 670 -6.51 15.27 25.46
C ARG A 670 -5.66 16.44 24.98
N ARG A 671 -4.40 16.53 25.44
CA ARG A 671 -3.47 17.62 25.04
C ARG A 671 -3.22 17.67 23.53
N LEU A 672 -3.18 16.54 22.86
CA LEU A 672 -3.06 16.47 21.41
C LEU A 672 -4.28 17.08 20.72
N ALA A 673 -5.49 16.70 21.14
CA ALA A 673 -6.70 17.24 20.57
C ALA A 673 -6.78 18.77 20.77
N ASP A 674 -6.46 19.25 21.97
CA ASP A 674 -6.44 20.69 22.28
C ASP A 674 -5.40 21.48 21.46
N SER A 675 -4.32 20.84 21.01
CA SER A 675 -3.19 21.46 20.32
C SER A 675 -3.25 21.42 18.79
N ILE A 676 -4.22 20.70 18.21
CA ILE A 676 -4.38 20.57 16.77
C ILE A 676 -5.69 21.24 16.36
N GLU A 677 -5.62 22.32 15.60
CA GLU A 677 -6.80 23.05 15.13
C GLU A 677 -7.77 22.11 14.37
N GLY A 678 -9.08 22.21 14.65
CA GLY A 678 -10.10 21.37 14.06
C GLY A 678 -10.02 19.88 14.48
N CYS A 679 -9.24 19.57 15.53
CA CYS A 679 -9.23 18.28 16.19
C CYS A 679 -9.99 18.40 17.52
N SER A 680 -10.85 17.42 17.82
CA SER A 680 -11.61 17.36 19.08
C SER A 680 -11.65 15.94 19.60
N ILE A 681 -11.95 15.77 20.91
CA ILE A 681 -11.89 14.45 21.53
C ILE A 681 -13.19 14.11 22.26
N ALA A 682 -13.73 12.93 22.01
CA ALA A 682 -14.80 12.32 22.78
C ALA A 682 -14.21 11.48 23.91
N VAL A 683 -14.48 11.87 25.15
CA VAL A 683 -13.99 11.14 26.33
C VAL A 683 -14.75 9.82 26.50
N SER A 684 -14.05 8.73 26.83
CA SER A 684 -14.66 7.42 27.10
C SER A 684 -14.08 6.71 28.34
N SER A 685 -13.32 7.42 29.16
CA SER A 685 -12.69 6.84 30.38
C SER A 685 -13.71 6.29 31.38
N ASP A 686 -14.93 6.82 31.41
CA ASP A 686 -16.07 6.38 32.23
C ASP A 686 -16.76 5.09 31.73
N LEU A 687 -16.44 4.63 30.53
CA LEU A 687 -17.06 3.49 29.86
C LEU A 687 -16.17 2.25 29.83
N GLY A 688 -15.07 2.26 30.59
CA GLY A 688 -14.07 1.20 30.61
C GLY A 688 -14.50 -0.07 31.33
N HIS A 689 -13.60 -1.05 31.30
CA HIS A 689 -13.72 -2.31 32.05
C HIS A 689 -12.32 -2.70 32.58
N PRO A 690 -12.20 -3.23 33.79
CA PRO A 690 -10.87 -3.48 34.39
C PRO A 690 -10.00 -4.45 33.56
N THR A 691 -10.59 -5.42 32.87
CA THR A 691 -9.87 -6.48 32.14
C THR A 691 -10.21 -6.60 30.66
N ASP A 692 -11.34 -6.03 30.22
CA ASP A 692 -11.75 -6.09 28.80
C ASP A 692 -11.42 -4.78 28.08
N VAL A 693 -10.57 -4.86 27.09
CA VAL A 693 -10.18 -3.71 26.25
C VAL A 693 -11.31 -3.26 25.30
N HIS A 694 -12.37 -4.05 25.18
CA HIS A 694 -13.52 -3.79 24.30
C HIS A 694 -14.81 -3.56 25.08
N PRO A 695 -14.96 -2.45 25.79
CA PRO A 695 -16.21 -2.17 26.52
C PRO A 695 -17.39 -2.13 25.53
N ARG A 696 -18.53 -2.73 25.95
CA ARG A 696 -19.69 -2.92 25.08
C ARG A 696 -20.56 -1.65 24.93
N ALA A 697 -20.35 -0.66 25.81
CA ALA A 697 -21.06 0.62 25.81
C ALA A 697 -20.57 1.54 24.68
N LYS A 698 -20.91 1.25 23.42
CA LYS A 698 -20.48 2.03 22.24
C LYS A 698 -21.41 3.19 21.89
N LYS A 699 -22.68 3.13 22.29
CA LYS A 699 -23.68 4.18 22.04
C LYS A 699 -23.28 5.55 22.61
N PRO A 700 -22.82 5.66 23.86
CA PRO A 700 -22.35 6.93 24.41
C PRO A 700 -21.16 7.51 23.62
N VAL A 701 -20.21 6.66 23.17
CA VAL A 701 -19.05 7.10 22.39
C VAL A 701 -19.48 7.73 21.06
N GLY A 702 -20.32 7.00 20.29
CA GLY A 702 -20.85 7.52 19.02
C GLY A 702 -21.66 8.79 19.19
N ARG A 703 -22.46 8.87 20.26
CA ARG A 703 -23.23 10.09 20.62
C ARG A 703 -22.31 11.27 20.92
N ARG A 704 -21.26 11.09 21.74
CA ARG A 704 -20.30 12.15 22.10
C ARG A 704 -19.59 12.68 20.86
N LEU A 705 -19.14 11.83 19.96
CA LEU A 705 -18.58 12.24 18.67
C LEU A 705 -19.58 13.04 17.83
N ALA A 706 -20.84 12.61 17.78
CA ALA A 706 -21.87 13.33 17.05
C ALA A 706 -22.21 14.71 17.66
N MET A 707 -22.21 14.83 18.99
CA MET A 707 -22.41 16.12 19.69
C MET A 707 -21.29 17.10 19.33
N ILE A 708 -20.02 16.64 19.30
CA ILE A 708 -18.89 17.45 18.84
C ILE A 708 -19.13 17.90 17.40
N ALA A 709 -19.45 16.98 16.49
CA ALA A 709 -19.69 17.31 15.08
C ALA A 709 -20.85 18.31 14.91
N LEU A 710 -21.97 18.10 15.60
CA LEU A 710 -23.13 18.98 15.53
C LEU A 710 -22.78 20.41 15.99
N ARG A 711 -21.97 20.56 17.03
CA ARG A 711 -21.53 21.85 17.53
C ARG A 711 -20.49 22.50 16.60
N ASP A 712 -19.35 21.83 16.38
CA ASP A 712 -18.16 22.42 15.77
C ASP A 712 -18.25 22.48 14.24
N VAL A 713 -18.94 21.52 13.60
CA VAL A 713 -19.01 21.43 12.13
C VAL A 713 -20.34 21.96 11.60
N TYR A 714 -21.42 21.78 12.35
CA TYR A 714 -22.77 22.15 11.89
C TYR A 714 -23.39 23.33 12.64
N GLY A 715 -22.71 23.88 13.66
CA GLY A 715 -23.10 25.13 14.32
C GLY A 715 -24.32 25.02 15.25
N PHE A 716 -24.61 23.81 15.76
CA PHE A 716 -25.69 23.63 16.75
C PHE A 716 -25.28 24.18 18.10
N ASP A 717 -26.18 24.90 18.75
CA ASP A 717 -25.99 25.39 20.13
C ASP A 717 -26.32 24.27 21.15
N ILE A 718 -25.41 23.31 21.27
CA ILE A 718 -25.51 22.16 22.20
C ILE A 718 -24.17 21.94 22.91
N PRO A 719 -24.16 21.28 24.08
CA PRO A 719 -22.92 20.80 24.68
C PRO A 719 -22.24 19.80 23.74
N GLY A 720 -21.02 20.10 23.26
CA GLY A 720 -20.25 19.21 22.37
C GLY A 720 -18.97 18.74 23.00
N HIS A 721 -18.35 19.57 23.86
CA HIS A 721 -17.08 19.26 24.48
C HIS A 721 -17.23 18.85 25.95
N SER A 722 -16.40 17.86 26.34
CA SER A 722 -16.19 17.52 27.75
C SER A 722 -15.55 18.69 28.48
N PRO A 723 -15.83 18.91 29.78
CA PRO A 723 -15.08 19.88 30.56
C PRO A 723 -13.59 19.58 30.55
N SER A 724 -12.78 20.60 30.26
CA SER A 724 -11.32 20.53 30.17
C SER A 724 -10.68 21.37 31.29
N PRO A 725 -9.61 20.91 31.98
CA PRO A 725 -8.97 21.68 33.06
C PRO A 725 -8.25 22.87 32.46
N LEU A 726 -8.51 24.05 33.05
CA LEU A 726 -7.96 25.34 32.63
C LEU A 726 -6.84 25.82 33.56
N SER A 727 -7.03 25.75 34.86
CA SER A 727 -6.05 26.19 35.87
C SER A 727 -6.25 25.46 37.20
N ALA A 728 -5.15 25.33 37.94
CA ALA A 728 -5.16 24.85 39.32
C ALA A 728 -4.32 25.81 40.16
N THR A 729 -4.88 26.30 41.25
CA THR A 729 -4.25 27.28 42.13
C THR A 729 -4.35 26.87 43.59
N MET A 730 -3.21 26.88 44.29
CA MET A 730 -3.16 26.61 45.72
C MET A 730 -3.54 27.89 46.49
N LYS A 731 -4.46 27.76 47.43
CA LYS A 731 -4.87 28.84 48.34
C LYS A 731 -5.38 28.28 49.66
N ASP A 732 -4.86 28.70 50.78
CA ASP A 732 -5.31 28.36 52.15
C ASP A 732 -5.47 26.85 52.36
N GLY A 733 -4.51 26.01 51.92
CA GLY A 733 -4.54 24.58 52.03
C GLY A 733 -5.55 23.85 51.13
N LYS A 734 -6.04 24.56 50.07
CA LYS A 734 -6.97 24.02 49.10
C LYS A 734 -6.46 24.26 47.67
N ILE A 735 -6.77 23.31 46.77
CA ILE A 735 -6.51 23.50 45.33
C ILE A 735 -7.83 23.83 44.67
N ILE A 736 -7.88 25.01 44.04
CA ILE A 736 -9.01 25.48 43.26
C ILE A 736 -8.75 25.13 41.79
N ILE A 737 -9.57 24.27 41.21
CA ILE A 737 -9.46 23.80 39.82
C ILE A 737 -10.59 24.44 39.00
N ARG A 738 -10.23 25.17 37.93
CA ARG A 738 -11.20 25.74 36.99
C ARG A 738 -11.22 24.99 35.69
N PHE A 739 -12.41 24.84 35.13
CA PHE A 739 -12.66 24.11 33.92
C PHE A 739 -13.24 25.02 32.85
N ASP A 740 -12.80 24.81 31.60
CA ASP A 740 -13.46 25.32 30.41
C ASP A 740 -14.53 24.31 29.94
N ASN A 741 -15.50 24.74 29.12
CA ASN A 741 -16.65 23.94 28.64
C ASN A 741 -17.49 23.29 29.76
N ALA A 742 -17.52 23.89 30.95
CA ALA A 742 -18.02 23.30 32.18
C ALA A 742 -19.20 24.07 32.78
N VAL A 743 -20.20 24.37 31.99
CA VAL A 743 -21.42 25.04 32.55
C VAL A 743 -22.26 23.98 33.28
N GLY A 744 -22.21 24.00 34.63
CA GLY A 744 -22.94 23.05 35.46
C GLY A 744 -22.26 21.71 35.66
N LEU A 745 -21.08 21.73 36.35
CA LEU A 745 -20.43 20.51 36.83
C LEU A 745 -21.34 19.69 37.75
N THR A 746 -21.34 18.39 37.62
CA THR A 746 -22.18 17.47 38.37
C THR A 746 -21.53 16.11 38.59
N THR A 747 -22.04 15.34 39.51
CA THR A 747 -21.79 13.88 39.67
C THR A 747 -23.10 13.13 39.43
N PRO A 748 -23.11 11.80 39.24
CA PRO A 748 -24.34 11.01 39.28
C PRO A 748 -25.12 11.23 40.56
N GLU A 749 -26.44 11.18 40.44
CA GLU A 749 -27.35 11.50 41.57
C GLU A 749 -27.02 10.66 42.83
N GLY A 750 -26.83 11.34 43.95
CA GLY A 750 -26.50 10.75 45.24
C GLY A 750 -25.05 10.30 45.42
N GLU A 751 -24.17 10.54 44.43
CA GLU A 751 -22.77 10.16 44.54
C GLU A 751 -21.85 11.32 44.96
N SER A 752 -20.88 11.04 45.84
CA SER A 752 -19.79 11.96 46.12
C SER A 752 -18.81 12.03 44.96
N LEU A 753 -18.14 13.19 44.78
CA LEU A 753 -17.13 13.37 43.79
C LEU A 753 -15.87 12.52 44.07
N ARG A 754 -15.41 11.80 43.06
CA ARG A 754 -14.25 10.89 43.12
C ARG A 754 -13.25 11.15 42.00
N GLY A 755 -12.03 10.62 42.17
CA GLY A 755 -11.02 10.52 41.11
C GLY A 755 -9.94 11.60 41.16
N PHE A 756 -9.89 12.43 42.21
CA PHE A 756 -8.83 13.41 42.40
C PHE A 756 -7.67 12.86 43.23
N SER A 757 -6.45 13.17 42.84
CA SER A 757 -5.20 12.90 43.54
C SER A 757 -4.23 14.06 43.40
N VAL A 758 -3.29 14.21 44.30
CA VAL A 758 -2.17 15.15 44.17
C VAL A 758 -0.88 14.39 43.95
N LEU A 759 0.00 15.00 43.21
CA LEU A 759 1.39 14.58 43.03
C LEU A 759 2.26 15.63 43.73
N THR A 760 3.08 15.17 44.66
CA THR A 760 4.04 16.03 45.38
C THR A 760 5.39 16.16 44.64
N ASP A 761 6.25 17.10 45.02
CA ASP A 761 7.54 17.33 44.41
C ASP A 761 8.51 16.12 44.57
N ASP A 762 8.36 15.34 45.60
CA ASP A 762 9.12 14.10 45.85
C ASP A 762 8.57 12.87 45.09
N GLY A 763 7.45 13.10 44.33
CA GLY A 763 6.89 12.08 43.45
C GLY A 763 5.82 11.18 44.09
N GLU A 764 5.41 11.46 45.36
CA GLU A 764 4.33 10.73 46.01
C GLU A 764 2.96 11.14 45.41
N MET A 765 2.08 10.15 45.20
CA MET A 765 0.72 10.38 44.70
C MET A 765 -0.29 9.97 45.78
N THR A 766 -1.13 10.91 46.18
CA THR A 766 -2.13 10.73 47.23
C THR A 766 -3.52 11.10 46.77
N ASP A 767 -4.51 10.22 47.00
CA ASP A 767 -5.92 10.53 46.71
C ASP A 767 -6.41 11.60 47.70
N ILE A 768 -7.17 12.56 47.22
CA ILE A 768 -7.71 13.67 48.00
C ILE A 768 -9.21 13.85 47.78
N SER A 769 -9.88 14.42 48.79
CA SER A 769 -11.30 14.79 48.70
C SER A 769 -11.47 16.09 47.92
N ALA A 770 -12.48 16.11 47.08
CA ALA A 770 -12.84 17.29 46.31
C ALA A 770 -14.35 17.51 46.29
N ARG A 771 -14.80 18.72 46.04
CA ARG A 771 -16.20 19.09 45.93
C ARG A 771 -16.41 20.12 44.83
N ILE A 772 -17.55 20.10 44.21
CA ILE A 772 -17.97 21.11 43.25
C ILE A 772 -18.31 22.36 44.04
N THR A 773 -17.64 23.49 43.70
CA THR A 773 -17.83 24.79 44.41
C THR A 773 -18.42 25.88 43.49
N GLY A 774 -18.55 25.59 42.20
CA GLY A 774 -19.16 26.53 41.24
C GLY A 774 -19.60 25.81 39.97
N LEU A 775 -20.17 26.54 39.03
CA LEU A 775 -20.63 25.98 37.75
C LEU A 775 -19.49 25.39 36.91
N SER A 776 -18.27 25.92 37.10
CA SER A 776 -17.05 25.49 36.39
C SER A 776 -15.85 25.32 37.33
N GLU A 777 -16.12 25.12 38.65
CA GLU A 777 -15.05 25.08 39.64
C GLU A 777 -15.20 23.88 40.59
N VAL A 778 -14.08 23.28 40.87
CA VAL A 778 -13.91 22.22 41.88
C VAL A 778 -12.86 22.68 42.89
N THR A 779 -13.11 22.49 44.17
CA THR A 779 -12.13 22.72 45.25
C THR A 779 -11.77 21.35 45.85
N ALA A 780 -10.49 21.09 45.92
CA ALA A 780 -9.93 19.88 46.58
C ALA A 780 -9.22 20.29 47.87
N ASP A 781 -9.47 19.56 48.96
CA ASP A 781 -8.80 19.78 50.24
C ASP A 781 -7.39 19.13 50.15
N CYS A 782 -6.33 19.91 50.37
CA CYS A 782 -4.97 19.46 50.18
C CYS A 782 -4.18 19.49 51.52
N PRO A 783 -3.80 18.29 52.04
CA PRO A 783 -3.00 18.22 53.28
C PRO A 783 -1.49 18.47 53.08
N HIS A 784 -1.04 18.63 51.81
CA HIS A 784 0.37 18.73 51.45
C HIS A 784 0.75 20.17 51.08
N ASN A 785 1.91 20.63 51.49
CA ASN A 785 2.42 21.98 51.16
C ASN A 785 3.34 21.99 49.92
N ASN A 786 3.81 20.80 49.47
CA ASN A 786 4.75 20.62 48.36
C ASN A 786 4.06 19.95 47.14
N VAL A 787 2.93 20.49 46.75
CA VAL A 787 2.13 19.91 45.62
C VAL A 787 2.63 20.42 44.29
N LYS A 788 3.09 19.51 43.44
CA LYS A 788 3.51 19.75 42.07
C LYS A 788 2.36 19.82 41.09
N ALA A 789 1.40 18.86 41.21
CA ALA A 789 0.28 18.77 40.28
C ALA A 789 -0.97 18.19 40.92
N ILE A 790 -2.13 18.57 40.41
CA ILE A 790 -3.41 17.92 40.62
C ILE A 790 -3.70 16.96 39.47
N LEU A 791 -4.21 15.79 39.81
CA LEU A 791 -4.52 14.71 38.91
C LEU A 791 -6.01 14.37 39.01
N TYR A 792 -6.64 14.03 37.87
CA TYR A 792 -8.00 13.54 37.83
C TYR A 792 -8.13 12.32 36.93
N GLY A 793 -8.83 11.27 37.42
CA GLY A 793 -8.99 10.02 36.70
C GLY A 793 -7.66 9.33 36.39
N TRP A 794 -6.61 9.56 37.21
CA TRP A 794 -5.22 9.16 36.97
C TRP A 794 -4.94 7.69 37.38
N LYS A 795 -5.96 6.86 37.50
CA LYS A 795 -5.81 5.41 37.68
C LYS A 795 -5.96 4.71 36.35
N PRO A 796 -5.26 3.61 36.10
CA PRO A 796 -5.42 2.82 34.89
C PRO A 796 -6.89 2.50 34.58
N TYR A 797 -7.56 1.78 35.48
CA TYR A 797 -9.00 1.71 35.58
C TYR A 797 -9.48 2.72 36.63
N THR A 798 -10.37 3.64 36.23
CA THR A 798 -10.81 4.74 37.10
C THR A 798 -12.32 4.74 37.32
N ASP A 799 -12.72 5.14 38.52
CA ASP A 799 -14.10 5.40 38.92
C ASP A 799 -14.42 6.88 39.03
N ALA A 800 -13.61 7.73 38.39
CA ALA A 800 -13.77 9.16 38.33
C ALA A 800 -15.15 9.54 37.73
N ASN A 801 -15.91 10.40 38.44
CA ASN A 801 -17.35 10.60 38.17
C ASN A 801 -17.76 12.07 38.03
N LEU A 802 -16.87 12.95 37.61
CA LEU A 802 -17.18 14.37 37.31
C LEU A 802 -17.67 14.51 35.87
N TYR A 803 -18.83 15.11 35.72
CA TYR A 803 -19.47 15.38 34.43
C TYR A 803 -19.79 16.87 34.28
N GLY A 804 -19.91 17.33 33.05
CA GLY A 804 -20.46 18.62 32.68
C GLY A 804 -21.86 18.49 32.12
N ASN A 805 -22.37 19.63 31.64
CA ASN A 805 -23.67 19.72 30.99
C ASN A 805 -23.76 18.74 29.81
N GLY A 806 -24.94 18.18 29.59
CA GLY A 806 -25.17 17.17 28.54
C GLY A 806 -24.67 15.77 28.87
N GLY A 807 -24.19 15.52 30.10
CA GLY A 807 -23.68 14.21 30.54
C GLY A 807 -22.32 13.85 29.95
N LEU A 808 -21.50 14.86 29.65
CA LEU A 808 -20.15 14.67 29.11
C LEU A 808 -19.14 14.53 30.27
N PRO A 809 -18.38 13.43 30.37
CA PRO A 809 -17.44 13.22 31.45
C PRO A 809 -16.21 14.11 31.31
N VAL A 810 -15.65 14.53 32.44
CA VAL A 810 -14.34 15.18 32.46
C VAL A 810 -13.26 14.21 32.03
N SER A 811 -12.35 14.68 31.16
CA SER A 811 -11.21 13.91 30.69
C SER A 811 -10.21 13.61 31.82
N THR A 812 -9.48 12.51 31.72
CA THR A 812 -8.28 12.30 32.54
C THR A 812 -7.28 13.44 32.30
N PHE A 813 -6.74 14.01 33.38
CA PHE A 813 -5.73 15.07 33.26
C PHE A 813 -4.69 15.08 34.38
N LYS A 814 -3.56 15.71 34.06
CA LYS A 814 -2.53 16.18 34.99
C LYS A 814 -2.35 17.68 34.77
N LEU A 815 -2.52 18.47 35.82
CA LEU A 815 -2.41 19.92 35.78
C LEU A 815 -1.48 20.43 36.89
N TYR A 816 -0.44 21.20 36.51
CA TYR A 816 0.49 21.77 37.47
C TYR A 816 -0.22 22.84 38.32
N VAL A 817 0.11 22.86 39.61
CA VAL A 817 -0.48 23.77 40.57
C VAL A 817 0.36 25.04 40.66
N ASN A 818 -0.26 26.19 40.49
CA ASN A 818 0.37 27.48 40.66
C ASN A 818 0.15 27.98 42.11
N GLU A 819 1.18 28.53 42.73
CA GLU A 819 1.03 29.28 43.99
C GLU A 819 0.50 30.66 43.69
N GLN A 820 -0.48 31.15 44.51
CA GLN A 820 -0.97 32.54 44.43
C GLN A 820 -0.03 33.48 45.12
#